data_726e92deb9da12b285feaee03a528092
#
_entry.id   726e92deb9da12b285feaee03a528092
#
_cell.length_a   1.000
_cell.length_b   1.000
_cell.length_c   1.000
_cell.angle_alpha   90.00
_cell.angle_beta   90.00
_cell.angle_gamma   90.00
#
_symmetry.space_group_name_H-M   'P 1'
#
loop_
_entity.id
_entity.type
_entity.pdbx_description
1 polymer ?
#
loop_
_entity_poly.entity_id
_entity_poly.type
_entity_poly.pdbx_seq_one_letter_code
_entity_poly.pdbx_strand_id
1 'polypeptide(L)'
;MFRRNPNINVGGGAVIAQKIYVRGIEDRLARVTVDGAAQMGASYGHQGNTIIDPGMLKSVVVTKGAAQASAGPMALIGAIKMETKSASDFIPKGKDYAISGAATFLTNFGDRETVMGAYRNHHFDVLLYYTHQNIFYYRDGDNAMKNLFDPKAGNKVTASPSEQNNVMAKINGYLSERDTLTLSYNMTRDNANRPLRANFTGTFLPYSCGDFNAFPNEKNPSDCLFENDASLFKTYSVNLVHNVSLNYEREGGSRFGDPKLKINGYTSIRNVQIDPLFRPNDIATTIPFTPNPQLSQGEENQCVAQGGIYDALKQTCSITFKSLGGGSVVANKNLFIINSGFNANVIHTIDHKNDNLFEYGLNYQNLTTFDKAIPNSELVKPGDAPDACLRVTGPNDPNMNGRCQRNGATANVVGVYAQANYTLHPMVTLGAGTRYDVYTLVDKDWQLHVTQGFSPSAALNVSPLENLNFRLSYAYVTRGPMPGGLVWMRQDNLRYNRNLKPEIGQNAEFNTEYSSQYFDFRAAGFVQLISNYINQFSSTLFVTNLPSQDIIYVPGYEVSGTAKYKGFSLGLSVARSWPSLKGRLIADVYELAATTGNVFILTASYTIPRTGLSITWLSRFVTNLSYCSYSPYRNGPTDIDRRPSDCPKTPGIFHVHKPGYGVSSFFITYKPTYKKLKGLSLNAVFNNVFNQQYIDQASPVMSPDEPNQDKYARGMAEPGFNARFEISYKF
;
A
#
# COMPACT_ATOMS: atom_id res chain seq x y z
N MET A 1 -12.52 3.61 -0.92
CA MET A 1 -12.64 2.47 -1.83
C MET A 1 -13.04 1.19 -1.09
N PHE A 2 -12.30 0.74 -0.07
CA PHE A 2 -12.49 -0.59 0.56
C PHE A 2 -13.30 -0.60 1.86
N ARG A 3 -13.85 0.54 2.31
CA ARG A 3 -14.54 0.66 3.62
C ARG A 3 -15.70 -0.33 3.86
N ARG A 4 -16.30 -0.86 2.79
CA ARG A 4 -17.39 -1.86 2.87
C ARG A 4 -16.91 -3.31 2.93
N ASN A 5 -15.61 -3.55 2.84
CA ASN A 5 -15.05 -4.89 2.92
C ASN A 5 -14.34 -5.08 4.26
N PRO A 6 -14.78 -6.00 5.13
CA PRO A 6 -14.22 -6.14 6.47
C PRO A 6 -12.81 -6.75 6.48
N ASN A 7 -12.41 -7.50 5.46
CA ASN A 7 -11.10 -8.14 5.34
C ASN A 7 -10.12 -7.41 4.40
N ILE A 8 -10.47 -6.18 3.99
CA ILE A 8 -9.55 -5.29 3.32
C ILE A 8 -9.39 -4.05 4.19
N ASN A 9 -8.19 -3.84 4.70
CA ASN A 9 -7.85 -2.69 5.51
C ASN A 9 -6.90 -1.79 4.72
N VAL A 10 -6.94 -0.50 5.01
CA VAL A 10 -6.00 0.46 4.42
C VAL A 10 -5.30 1.12 5.59
N GLY A 11 -4.00 0.95 5.66
CA GLY A 11 -3.19 1.54 6.72
C GLY A 11 -3.20 3.06 6.64
N GLY A 12 -3.14 3.71 7.80
CA GLY A 12 -3.06 5.16 7.91
C GLY A 12 -1.79 5.74 7.33
N GLY A 13 -1.69 7.06 7.37
CA GLY A 13 -0.57 7.80 6.83
C GLY A 13 -0.99 8.73 5.69
N ALA A 14 -0.05 9.52 5.17
CA ALA A 14 -0.29 10.33 3.98
C ALA A 14 -0.79 9.45 2.81
N VAL A 15 -1.64 10.00 1.96
CA VAL A 15 -2.28 9.24 0.85
C VAL A 15 -1.28 8.44 0.02
N ILE A 16 -0.10 9.00 -0.22
CA ILE A 16 1.00 8.34 -0.95
C ILE A 16 1.53 7.07 -0.24
N ALA A 17 1.48 7.05 1.09
CA ALA A 17 2.07 5.97 1.90
C ALA A 17 1.04 4.94 2.37
N GLN A 18 -0.23 5.11 2.03
CA GLN A 18 -1.28 4.15 2.38
C GLN A 18 -1.04 2.80 1.72
N LYS A 19 -1.22 1.74 2.49
CA LYS A 19 -1.05 0.36 2.06
C LYS A 19 -2.35 -0.39 2.16
N ILE A 20 -2.56 -1.30 1.23
CA ILE A 20 -3.74 -2.17 1.22
C ILE A 20 -3.34 -3.50 1.86
N TYR A 21 -4.08 -3.93 2.86
CA TYR A 21 -3.92 -5.22 3.49
C TYR A 21 -5.11 -6.11 3.13
N VAL A 22 -4.83 -7.21 2.46
CA VAL A 22 -5.81 -8.24 2.10
C VAL A 22 -5.67 -9.39 3.08
N ARG A 23 -6.71 -9.64 3.89
CA ARG A 23 -6.66 -10.64 4.97
C ARG A 23 -5.49 -10.45 5.93
N GLY A 24 -5.14 -9.17 6.17
CA GLY A 24 -4.04 -8.79 7.05
C GLY A 24 -2.65 -8.83 6.44
N ILE A 25 -2.48 -9.28 5.18
CA ILE A 25 -1.18 -9.28 4.47
C ILE A 25 -1.11 -8.12 3.49
N GLU A 26 0.05 -7.47 3.41
CA GLU A 26 0.31 -6.31 2.56
C GLU A 26 0.21 -6.64 1.05
N ASP A 27 -0.35 -5.72 0.28
CA ASP A 27 -0.62 -5.85 -1.16
C ASP A 27 0.63 -6.01 -2.05
N ARG A 28 1.84 -5.77 -1.53
CA ARG A 28 3.08 -6.09 -2.26
C ARG A 28 3.25 -7.59 -2.55
N LEU A 29 2.54 -8.46 -1.81
CA LEU A 29 2.48 -9.89 -2.05
C LEU A 29 1.30 -10.29 -2.94
N ALA A 30 0.46 -9.35 -3.34
CA ALA A 30 -0.62 -9.53 -4.30
C ALA A 30 -0.20 -9.09 -5.71
N ARG A 31 -0.85 -9.62 -6.72
CA ARG A 31 -0.78 -9.10 -8.08
C ARG A 31 -1.71 -7.91 -8.22
N VAL A 32 -1.18 -6.69 -8.27
CA VAL A 32 -1.99 -5.47 -8.46
C VAL A 32 -1.83 -4.97 -9.89
N THR A 33 -2.93 -4.66 -10.57
CA THR A 33 -2.92 -4.14 -11.94
C THR A 33 -3.92 -3.00 -12.13
N VAL A 34 -3.58 -2.05 -13.01
CA VAL A 34 -4.47 -0.98 -13.50
C VAL A 34 -4.53 -1.09 -15.01
N ASP A 35 -5.70 -1.36 -15.59
CA ASP A 35 -5.89 -1.65 -17.02
C ASP A 35 -4.88 -2.67 -17.57
N GLY A 36 -4.54 -3.70 -16.78
CA GLY A 36 -3.53 -4.72 -17.10
C GLY A 36 -2.09 -4.33 -16.75
N ALA A 37 -1.76 -3.06 -16.55
CA ALA A 37 -0.44 -2.61 -16.15
C ALA A 37 -0.14 -2.99 -14.70
N ALA A 38 0.89 -3.82 -14.49
CA ALA A 38 1.28 -4.25 -13.16
C ALA A 38 1.78 -3.09 -12.30
N GLN A 39 1.28 -3.01 -11.08
CA GLN A 39 1.67 -2.03 -10.07
C GLN A 39 2.59 -2.70 -9.07
N MET A 40 3.85 -2.29 -9.03
CA MET A 40 4.83 -2.78 -8.07
C MET A 40 5.76 -1.65 -7.67
N GLY A 41 6.39 -1.79 -6.52
CA GLY A 41 7.41 -0.86 -6.08
C GLY A 41 7.01 -0.06 -4.84
N ALA A 42 6.31 -0.69 -3.89
CA ALA A 42 6.17 -0.12 -2.56
C ALA A 42 7.55 0.14 -1.95
N SER A 43 7.71 1.28 -1.33
CA SER A 43 8.91 1.64 -0.59
C SER A 43 8.58 1.83 0.88
N TYR A 44 9.34 1.16 1.72
CA TYR A 44 9.12 1.13 3.17
C TYR A 44 8.82 2.51 3.76
N GLY A 45 7.64 2.67 4.38
CA GLY A 45 7.24 3.90 5.07
C GLY A 45 7.11 5.15 4.20
N HIS A 46 7.48 5.10 2.91
CA HIS A 46 7.53 6.26 2.04
C HIS A 46 6.40 6.28 1.02
N GLN A 47 6.06 5.12 0.47
CA GLN A 47 4.97 5.02 -0.50
C GLN A 47 4.32 3.64 -0.51
N GLY A 48 3.01 3.61 -0.81
CA GLY A 48 2.25 2.41 -1.06
C GLY A 48 2.54 1.82 -2.45
N ASN A 49 2.06 0.59 -2.67
CA ASN A 49 2.24 -0.12 -3.93
C ASN A 49 1.42 0.49 -5.07
N THR A 50 0.24 1.03 -4.78
CA THR A 50 -0.68 1.59 -5.77
C THR A 50 -1.08 3.01 -5.41
N ILE A 51 -0.94 3.92 -6.37
CA ILE A 51 -1.40 5.31 -6.26
C ILE A 51 -2.25 5.59 -7.48
N ILE A 52 -3.55 5.70 -7.28
CA ILE A 52 -4.53 6.00 -8.33
C ILE A 52 -5.73 6.75 -7.74
N ASP A 53 -6.22 7.74 -8.48
CA ASP A 53 -7.45 8.41 -8.11
C ASP A 53 -8.66 7.47 -8.29
N PRO A 54 -9.42 7.18 -7.22
CA PRO A 54 -10.63 6.36 -7.32
C PRO A 54 -11.67 6.89 -8.32
N GLY A 55 -11.67 8.19 -8.60
CA GLY A 55 -12.57 8.82 -9.59
C GLY A 55 -12.38 8.32 -11.01
N MET A 56 -11.17 7.85 -11.36
CA MET A 56 -10.87 7.25 -12.66
C MET A 56 -11.45 5.84 -12.81
N LEU A 57 -11.72 5.14 -11.70
CA LEU A 57 -12.01 3.72 -11.72
C LEU A 57 -13.48 3.43 -12.08
N LYS A 58 -13.68 2.44 -12.93
CA LYS A 58 -14.94 1.76 -13.20
C LYS A 58 -15.18 0.64 -12.20
N SER A 59 -14.17 -0.17 -12.00
CA SER A 59 -14.27 -1.36 -11.12
C SER A 59 -12.95 -1.66 -10.40
N VAL A 60 -13.09 -2.31 -9.24
CA VAL A 60 -11.99 -2.92 -8.50
C VAL A 60 -12.41 -4.33 -8.11
N VAL A 61 -11.71 -5.31 -8.63
CA VAL A 61 -11.94 -6.72 -8.35
C VAL A 61 -10.80 -7.25 -7.48
N VAL A 62 -11.13 -7.76 -6.30
CA VAL A 62 -10.15 -8.36 -5.38
C VAL A 62 -10.40 -9.85 -5.31
N THR A 63 -9.47 -10.63 -5.85
CA THR A 63 -9.41 -12.08 -5.67
C THR A 63 -8.51 -12.36 -4.48
N LYS A 64 -9.08 -12.87 -3.40
CA LYS A 64 -8.36 -13.14 -2.15
C LYS A 64 -7.90 -14.60 -2.14
N GLY A 65 -6.67 -14.84 -1.70
CA GLY A 65 -6.15 -16.19 -1.50
C GLY A 65 -5.92 -16.97 -2.79
N ALA A 66 -6.69 -18.03 -3.01
CA ALA A 66 -6.52 -18.98 -4.13
C ALA A 66 -6.83 -18.33 -5.48
N ALA A 67 -5.85 -17.65 -6.06
CA ALA A 67 -5.96 -17.04 -7.38
C ALA A 67 -5.88 -18.11 -8.50
N GLN A 68 -6.60 -17.87 -9.60
CA GLN A 68 -6.50 -18.69 -10.82
C GLN A 68 -5.12 -18.48 -11.49
N ALA A 69 -4.68 -19.45 -12.29
CA ALA A 69 -3.42 -19.39 -13.03
C ALA A 69 -3.30 -18.14 -13.92
N SER A 70 -4.41 -17.66 -14.49
CA SER A 70 -4.51 -16.43 -15.28
C SER A 70 -4.38 -15.13 -14.49
N ALA A 71 -4.36 -15.17 -13.15
CA ALA A 71 -4.17 -13.95 -12.33
C ALA A 71 -2.83 -13.26 -12.59
N GLY A 72 -1.88 -13.97 -13.18
CA GLY A 72 -0.54 -13.52 -13.50
C GLY A 72 0.50 -13.98 -12.48
N PRO A 73 1.78 -13.74 -12.77
CA PRO A 73 2.87 -14.11 -11.88
C PRO A 73 2.80 -13.35 -10.55
N MET A 74 3.37 -13.93 -9.49
CA MET A 74 3.55 -13.28 -8.18
C MET A 74 2.27 -13.01 -7.37
N ALA A 75 1.14 -13.64 -7.69
CA ALA A 75 -0.12 -13.49 -6.97
C ALA A 75 -0.16 -14.32 -5.67
N LEU A 76 0.83 -14.13 -4.77
CA LEU A 76 1.08 -14.99 -3.61
C LEU A 76 -0.12 -15.06 -2.65
N ILE A 77 -0.81 -13.94 -2.46
CA ILE A 77 -2.00 -13.80 -1.59
C ILE A 77 -3.27 -13.47 -2.37
N GLY A 78 -3.21 -13.50 -3.71
CA GLY A 78 -4.31 -13.14 -4.59
C GLY A 78 -4.01 -11.97 -5.52
N ALA A 79 -5.05 -11.35 -6.08
CA ALA A 79 -4.91 -10.28 -7.06
C ALA A 79 -5.89 -9.12 -6.81
N ILE A 80 -5.47 -7.90 -7.14
CA ILE A 80 -6.29 -6.69 -7.17
C ILE A 80 -6.26 -6.16 -8.60
N LYS A 81 -7.37 -6.28 -9.32
CA LYS A 81 -7.52 -5.78 -10.69
C LYS A 81 -8.35 -4.50 -10.66
N MET A 82 -7.81 -3.41 -11.17
CA MET A 82 -8.47 -2.12 -11.29
C MET A 82 -8.67 -1.81 -12.77
N GLU A 83 -9.89 -1.42 -13.13
CA GLU A 83 -10.24 -0.99 -14.48
C GLU A 83 -10.66 0.45 -14.44
N THR A 84 -10.13 1.27 -15.35
CA THR A 84 -10.54 2.66 -15.49
C THR A 84 -11.80 2.76 -16.34
N LYS A 85 -12.54 3.86 -16.18
CA LYS A 85 -13.73 4.18 -16.97
C LYS A 85 -13.40 4.28 -18.46
N SER A 86 -14.39 4.01 -19.31
CA SER A 86 -14.37 4.23 -20.75
C SER A 86 -15.51 5.16 -21.17
N ALA A 87 -15.52 5.61 -22.41
CA ALA A 87 -16.59 6.48 -22.91
C ALA A 87 -17.97 5.83 -22.80
N SER A 88 -18.08 4.52 -22.99
CA SER A 88 -19.32 3.75 -22.84
C SER A 88 -19.89 3.78 -21.41
N ASP A 89 -19.03 3.92 -20.39
CA ASP A 89 -19.45 4.05 -18.97
C ASP A 89 -19.98 5.47 -18.67
N PHE A 90 -19.65 6.43 -19.52
CA PHE A 90 -19.93 7.84 -19.28
C PHE A 90 -20.99 8.40 -20.20
N ILE A 91 -21.00 8.10 -21.49
CA ILE A 91 -21.95 8.62 -22.46
C ILE A 91 -23.33 7.98 -22.28
N PRO A 92 -24.43 8.75 -22.13
CA PRO A 92 -25.76 8.17 -22.05
C PRO A 92 -26.17 7.43 -23.32
N LYS A 93 -27.06 6.44 -23.19
CA LYS A 93 -27.64 5.76 -24.38
C LYS A 93 -28.29 6.75 -25.32
N GLY A 94 -27.99 6.64 -26.62
CA GLY A 94 -28.55 7.48 -27.67
C GLY A 94 -27.88 8.86 -27.81
N LYS A 95 -26.73 9.08 -27.16
CA LYS A 95 -25.89 10.25 -27.38
C LYS A 95 -24.49 9.84 -27.84
N ASP A 96 -23.80 10.73 -28.51
CA ASP A 96 -22.45 10.52 -29.05
C ASP A 96 -21.38 11.23 -28.20
N TYR A 97 -21.78 12.13 -27.33
CA TYR A 97 -20.85 12.82 -26.42
C TYR A 97 -21.49 13.07 -25.04
N ALA A 98 -20.64 13.30 -24.07
CA ALA A 98 -21.01 13.80 -22.76
C ALA A 98 -19.86 14.61 -22.17
N ILE A 99 -20.18 15.66 -21.42
CA ILE A 99 -19.22 16.46 -20.65
C ILE A 99 -19.78 16.58 -19.24
N SER A 100 -18.93 16.50 -18.22
CA SER A 100 -19.32 16.78 -16.84
C SER A 100 -18.26 17.58 -16.12
N GLY A 101 -18.71 18.47 -15.24
CA GLY A 101 -17.93 19.15 -14.23
C GLY A 101 -18.40 18.75 -12.84
N ALA A 102 -17.49 18.67 -11.89
CA ALA A 102 -17.82 18.48 -10.48
C ALA A 102 -16.89 19.33 -9.61
N ALA A 103 -17.46 19.97 -8.61
CA ALA A 103 -16.74 20.63 -7.53
C ALA A 103 -17.07 19.94 -6.21
N THR A 104 -16.05 19.69 -5.41
CA THR A 104 -16.18 19.03 -4.11
C THR A 104 -15.49 19.89 -3.05
N PHE A 105 -16.20 20.14 -1.97
CA PHE A 105 -15.68 20.79 -0.77
C PHE A 105 -15.64 19.80 0.39
N LEU A 106 -14.54 19.78 1.14
CA LEU A 106 -14.33 18.90 2.29
C LEU A 106 -13.99 19.76 3.52
N THR A 107 -14.83 19.70 4.56
CA THR A 107 -14.73 20.59 5.72
C THR A 107 -13.46 20.39 6.56
N ASN A 108 -12.87 19.23 6.52
CA ASN A 108 -11.68 18.87 7.31
C ASN A 108 -10.52 18.36 6.43
N PHE A 109 -10.57 18.61 5.12
CA PHE A 109 -9.65 17.93 4.23
C PHE A 109 -9.19 18.75 3.03
N GLY A 110 -10.02 19.64 2.46
CA GLY A 110 -9.64 20.42 1.29
C GLY A 110 -10.75 20.58 0.26
N ASP A 111 -10.34 20.72 -0.98
CA ASP A 111 -11.20 20.87 -2.15
C ASP A 111 -10.77 19.96 -3.29
N ARG A 112 -11.68 19.76 -4.24
CA ARG A 112 -11.44 18.96 -5.42
C ARG A 112 -12.32 19.39 -6.58
N GLU A 113 -11.72 19.63 -7.75
CA GLU A 113 -12.38 19.89 -9.01
C GLU A 113 -12.15 18.73 -9.97
N THR A 114 -13.19 18.38 -10.72
CA THR A 114 -13.13 17.29 -11.71
C THR A 114 -13.80 17.74 -12.99
N VAL A 115 -13.13 17.49 -14.12
CA VAL A 115 -13.70 17.63 -15.45
C VAL A 115 -13.55 16.32 -16.20
N MET A 116 -14.60 15.88 -16.88
CA MET A 116 -14.61 14.67 -17.69
C MET A 116 -15.40 14.91 -18.97
N GLY A 117 -14.80 14.51 -20.10
CA GLY A 117 -15.41 14.60 -21.41
C GLY A 117 -15.23 13.31 -22.19
N ALA A 118 -16.25 12.92 -22.96
CA ALA A 118 -16.17 11.76 -23.82
C ALA A 118 -16.92 11.99 -25.13
N TYR A 119 -16.43 11.33 -26.18
CA TYR A 119 -17.04 11.28 -27.51
C TYR A 119 -16.98 9.86 -28.04
N ARG A 120 -17.95 9.45 -28.85
CA ARG A 120 -17.97 8.17 -29.55
C ARG A 120 -18.59 8.29 -30.93
N ASN A 121 -18.12 7.46 -31.83
CA ASN A 121 -18.74 7.19 -33.13
C ASN A 121 -18.65 5.68 -33.44
N HIS A 122 -18.90 5.29 -34.69
CA HIS A 122 -18.85 3.88 -35.11
C HIS A 122 -17.44 3.29 -35.13
N HIS A 123 -16.39 4.11 -35.23
CA HIS A 123 -15.00 3.64 -35.38
C HIS A 123 -14.19 3.74 -34.12
N PHE A 124 -14.49 4.70 -33.26
CA PHE A 124 -13.75 4.90 -32.01
C PHE A 124 -14.58 5.60 -30.93
N ASP A 125 -14.14 5.45 -29.71
CA ASP A 125 -14.53 6.30 -28.60
C ASP A 125 -13.33 6.83 -27.83
N VAL A 126 -13.51 7.97 -27.17
CA VAL A 126 -12.48 8.61 -26.34
C VAL A 126 -13.09 9.14 -25.05
N LEU A 127 -12.37 8.94 -23.95
CA LEU A 127 -12.68 9.53 -22.64
C LEU A 127 -11.45 10.28 -22.13
N LEU A 128 -11.66 11.53 -21.71
CA LEU A 128 -10.67 12.37 -21.04
C LEU A 128 -11.17 12.70 -19.64
N TYR A 129 -10.27 12.65 -18.68
CA TYR A 129 -10.55 12.94 -17.28
C TYR A 129 -9.40 13.76 -16.69
N TYR A 130 -9.73 14.80 -15.95
CA TYR A 130 -8.80 15.57 -15.14
C TYR A 130 -9.40 15.85 -13.77
N THR A 131 -8.58 15.77 -12.73
CA THR A 131 -8.94 16.23 -11.41
C THR A 131 -7.75 16.90 -10.73
N HIS A 132 -8.03 18.01 -10.07
CA HIS A 132 -7.15 18.69 -9.15
C HIS A 132 -7.72 18.54 -7.74
N GLN A 133 -6.88 18.29 -6.75
CA GLN A 133 -7.28 18.15 -5.37
C GLN A 133 -6.23 18.75 -4.45
N ASN A 134 -6.66 19.64 -3.55
CA ASN A 134 -5.88 20.11 -2.43
C ASN A 134 -6.33 19.40 -1.16
N ILE A 135 -5.40 18.77 -0.47
CA ILE A 135 -5.59 18.19 0.85
C ILE A 135 -4.89 19.10 1.85
N PHE A 136 -5.67 19.69 2.76
CA PHE A 136 -5.15 20.53 3.82
C PHE A 136 -4.83 19.70 5.07
N TYR A 137 -4.35 20.37 6.12
CA TYR A 137 -4.25 19.75 7.43
C TYR A 137 -5.61 19.32 7.90
N TYR A 138 -5.80 18.04 8.13
CA TYR A 138 -7.00 17.60 8.82
C TYR A 138 -6.79 17.58 10.33
N ARG A 139 -7.90 17.64 11.05
CA ARG A 139 -7.96 17.46 12.50
C ARG A 139 -8.46 16.06 12.81
N ASP A 140 -7.88 15.45 13.83
CA ASP A 140 -8.39 14.21 14.41
C ASP A 140 -9.66 14.48 15.27
N GLY A 141 -10.29 13.42 15.79
CA GLY A 141 -11.44 13.54 16.67
C GLY A 141 -11.04 13.95 18.11
N ASP A 142 -11.98 14.54 18.83
CA ASP A 142 -12.01 14.79 20.27
C ASP A 142 -10.77 15.40 20.97
N ASN A 143 -9.90 16.09 20.24
CA ASN A 143 -8.77 16.85 20.78
C ASN A 143 -7.79 16.10 21.71
N ALA A 144 -7.78 14.77 21.71
CA ALA A 144 -7.03 14.00 22.67
C ALA A 144 -5.56 13.78 22.30
N MET A 145 -5.19 13.88 21.01
CA MET A 145 -3.79 13.80 20.58
C MET A 145 -3.21 15.20 20.44
N LYS A 146 -2.24 15.51 21.29
CA LYS A 146 -1.38 16.67 21.05
C LYS A 146 -0.46 16.34 19.89
N ASN A 147 -0.32 17.29 18.97
CA ASN A 147 0.69 17.19 17.93
C ASN A 147 2.07 17.31 18.55
N LEU A 148 2.85 16.23 18.52
CA LEU A 148 4.19 16.21 19.13
C LEU A 148 5.19 17.13 18.44
N PHE A 149 5.01 17.37 17.13
CA PHE A 149 5.92 18.23 16.36
C PHE A 149 5.54 19.71 16.41
N ASP A 150 4.30 20.02 16.71
CA ASP A 150 3.81 21.38 16.87
C ASP A 150 2.72 21.39 17.96
N PRO A 151 3.11 21.54 19.22
CA PRO A 151 2.15 21.62 20.33
C PRO A 151 1.13 22.76 20.18
N LYS A 152 1.46 23.79 19.38
CA LYS A 152 0.56 24.91 19.07
C LYS A 152 -0.46 24.58 17.99
N ALA A 153 -0.23 23.54 17.19
CA ALA A 153 -1.18 23.10 16.16
C ALA A 153 -2.41 22.37 16.72
N GLY A 154 -2.39 22.00 18.00
CA GLY A 154 -3.48 21.28 18.65
C GLY A 154 -3.67 19.90 18.04
N ASN A 155 -4.89 19.60 17.59
CA ASN A 155 -5.25 18.31 16.96
C ASN A 155 -5.06 18.28 15.43
N LYS A 156 -4.31 19.20 14.84
CA LYS A 156 -3.98 19.16 13.41
C LYS A 156 -2.94 18.09 13.13
N VAL A 157 -3.21 17.27 12.12
CA VAL A 157 -2.26 16.27 11.63
C VAL A 157 -1.35 16.91 10.58
N THR A 158 -0.14 17.26 10.96
CA THR A 158 0.77 18.11 10.18
C THR A 158 1.39 17.44 8.96
N ALA A 159 1.36 16.11 8.86
CA ALA A 159 1.87 15.37 7.70
C ALA A 159 0.80 15.08 6.64
N SER A 160 -0.40 15.63 6.78
CA SER A 160 -1.52 15.35 5.90
C SER A 160 -1.61 16.20 4.61
N PRO A 161 -1.03 17.42 4.50
CA PRO A 161 -1.18 18.22 3.31
C PRO A 161 -0.63 17.54 2.06
N SER A 162 -1.33 17.64 0.96
CA SER A 162 -0.83 17.32 -0.37
C SER A 162 -1.63 18.01 -1.47
N GLU A 163 -0.99 18.25 -2.58
CA GLU A 163 -1.62 18.67 -3.83
C GLU A 163 -1.58 17.50 -4.80
N GLN A 164 -2.72 17.13 -5.36
CA GLN A 164 -2.82 16.02 -6.31
C GLN A 164 -3.40 16.49 -7.64
N ASN A 165 -2.72 16.09 -8.71
CA ASN A 165 -3.19 16.27 -10.08
C ASN A 165 -3.28 14.89 -10.75
N ASN A 166 -4.44 14.58 -11.31
CA ASN A 166 -4.69 13.30 -11.93
C ASN A 166 -5.26 13.49 -13.33
N VAL A 167 -4.70 12.79 -14.31
CA VAL A 167 -5.12 12.82 -15.71
C VAL A 167 -5.38 11.41 -16.18
N MET A 168 -6.43 11.21 -16.99
CA MET A 168 -6.65 9.94 -17.69
C MET A 168 -7.15 10.22 -19.10
N ALA A 169 -6.65 9.44 -20.05
CA ALA A 169 -7.14 9.36 -21.41
C ALA A 169 -7.31 7.88 -21.78
N LYS A 170 -8.47 7.52 -22.33
CA LYS A 170 -8.71 6.18 -22.84
C LYS A 170 -9.37 6.30 -24.21
N ILE A 171 -8.83 5.55 -25.16
CA ILE A 171 -9.29 5.52 -26.56
C ILE A 171 -9.56 4.05 -26.91
N ASN A 172 -10.74 3.75 -27.38
CA ASN A 172 -11.09 2.46 -27.96
C ASN A 172 -11.27 2.64 -29.47
N GLY A 173 -10.53 1.89 -30.28
CA GLY A 173 -10.68 1.77 -31.72
C GLY A 173 -11.39 0.47 -32.06
N TYR A 174 -12.48 0.53 -32.79
CA TYR A 174 -13.26 -0.62 -33.25
C TYR A 174 -12.80 -0.99 -34.64
N LEU A 175 -11.84 -1.94 -34.75
CA LEU A 175 -11.23 -2.35 -36.00
C LEU A 175 -12.18 -3.21 -36.83
N SER A 176 -13.03 -3.97 -36.14
CA SER A 176 -14.14 -4.75 -36.68
C SER A 176 -15.22 -4.94 -35.62
N GLU A 177 -16.30 -5.65 -35.93
CA GLU A 177 -17.34 -6.02 -34.95
C GLU A 177 -16.80 -6.89 -33.79
N ARG A 178 -15.65 -7.54 -33.99
CA ARG A 178 -15.04 -8.44 -33.03
C ARG A 178 -13.71 -7.95 -32.50
N ASP A 179 -13.07 -6.97 -33.14
CA ASP A 179 -11.71 -6.55 -32.85
C ASP A 179 -11.70 -5.14 -32.27
N THR A 180 -11.22 -5.01 -31.05
CA THR A 180 -11.08 -3.73 -30.36
C THR A 180 -9.63 -3.51 -29.93
N LEU A 181 -9.12 -2.31 -30.20
CA LEU A 181 -7.82 -1.83 -29.74
C LEU A 181 -8.03 -0.71 -28.73
N THR A 182 -7.58 -0.88 -27.50
CA THR A 182 -7.71 0.10 -26.43
C THR A 182 -6.37 0.65 -26.01
N LEU A 183 -6.19 1.96 -26.12
CA LEU A 183 -5.07 2.70 -25.51
C LEU A 183 -5.54 3.38 -24.26
N SER A 184 -4.92 3.07 -23.13
CA SER A 184 -5.19 3.69 -21.82
C SER A 184 -3.94 4.40 -21.32
N TYR A 185 -4.09 5.63 -20.89
CA TYR A 185 -3.09 6.41 -20.18
C TYR A 185 -3.69 6.98 -18.89
N ASN A 186 -2.98 6.85 -17.79
CA ASN A 186 -3.31 7.59 -16.58
C ASN A 186 -2.05 8.10 -15.89
N MET A 187 -2.17 9.26 -15.27
CA MET A 187 -1.12 9.92 -14.52
C MET A 187 -1.68 10.40 -13.19
N THR A 188 -0.93 10.16 -12.12
CA THR A 188 -1.15 10.73 -10.79
C THR A 188 0.11 11.41 -10.33
N ARG A 189 0.01 12.68 -9.96
CA ARG A 189 1.07 13.46 -9.33
C ARG A 189 0.61 13.90 -7.94
N ASP A 190 1.41 13.62 -6.94
CA ASP A 190 1.20 14.04 -5.55
C ASP A 190 2.42 14.83 -5.07
N ASN A 191 2.20 16.05 -4.60
CA ASN A 191 3.25 16.94 -4.09
C ASN A 191 2.93 17.29 -2.65
N ALA A 192 3.90 17.29 -1.77
CA ALA A 192 3.73 17.79 -0.42
C ALA A 192 5.04 18.02 0.34
N ASN A 193 4.97 18.90 1.33
CA ASN A 193 5.92 18.95 2.41
C ASN A 193 5.46 17.98 3.51
N ARG A 194 6.24 16.92 3.73
CA ARG A 194 5.86 15.84 4.68
C ARG A 194 7.09 15.23 5.34
N PRO A 195 6.94 14.49 6.45
CA PRO A 195 8.03 13.73 7.04
C PRO A 195 8.63 12.76 6.02
N LEU A 196 9.92 12.48 6.14
CA LEU A 196 10.62 11.53 5.26
C LEU A 196 9.90 10.18 5.14
N ARG A 197 9.34 9.68 6.24
CA ARG A 197 8.46 8.51 6.24
C ARG A 197 7.01 8.95 6.31
N ALA A 198 6.37 9.00 5.18
CA ALA A 198 5.02 9.55 5.03
C ALA A 198 3.90 8.70 5.68
N ASN A 199 4.19 7.46 6.08
CA ASN A 199 3.25 6.62 6.84
C ASN A 199 3.27 6.89 8.35
N PHE A 200 4.20 7.72 8.84
CA PHE A 200 4.29 8.12 10.23
C PHE A 200 3.98 9.60 10.39
N THR A 201 3.12 9.91 11.31
CA THR A 201 2.94 11.27 11.79
C THR A 201 3.48 11.38 13.18
N GLY A 202 4.36 12.27 13.35
CA GLY A 202 4.64 12.76 14.67
C GLY A 202 5.57 11.94 15.54
N THR A 203 6.11 10.84 15.11
CA THR A 203 6.89 9.95 15.99
C THR A 203 8.32 9.70 15.56
N PHE A 204 8.79 10.34 14.51
CA PHE A 204 10.21 10.40 14.26
C PHE A 204 10.81 11.56 15.06
N LEU A 205 11.05 11.31 16.33
CA LEU A 205 12.06 12.08 17.04
C LEU A 205 13.36 11.98 16.22
N PRO A 206 14.08 13.08 16.04
CA PRO A 206 15.39 13.01 15.41
C PRO A 206 16.23 11.96 16.14
N TYR A 207 17.12 11.32 15.42
CA TYR A 207 18.05 10.34 15.98
C TYR A 207 18.73 10.80 17.27
N SER A 208 18.86 12.10 17.46
CA SER A 208 19.42 12.73 18.66
C SER A 208 18.54 12.60 19.91
N CYS A 209 17.22 12.45 19.76
CA CYS A 209 16.31 12.21 20.89
C CYS A 209 15.97 10.71 21.06
N GLY A 210 16.28 9.88 20.08
CA GLY A 210 16.08 8.44 20.11
C GLY A 210 17.27 7.64 20.60
N ASP A 211 18.43 8.27 20.71
CA ASP A 211 19.64 7.63 21.24
C ASP A 211 19.74 7.93 22.75
N PHE A 212 18.86 7.28 23.52
CA PHE A 212 18.80 7.38 24.97
C PHE A 212 20.11 7.01 25.68
N ASN A 213 21.02 6.33 24.98
CA ASN A 213 22.36 6.04 25.50
C ASN A 213 23.29 7.25 25.48
N ALA A 214 23.01 8.27 24.63
CA ALA A 214 23.77 9.51 24.60
C ALA A 214 23.35 10.51 25.67
N PHE A 215 22.09 10.41 26.15
CA PHE A 215 21.52 11.31 27.17
C PHE A 215 20.74 10.55 28.23
N PRO A 216 21.42 9.77 29.11
CA PRO A 216 20.76 8.86 30.06
C PRO A 216 19.92 9.55 31.15
N ASN A 217 19.95 10.87 31.24
CA ASN A 217 19.27 11.65 32.30
C ASN A 217 18.04 12.42 31.80
N GLU A 218 17.75 12.42 30.50
CA GLU A 218 16.59 13.13 29.97
C GLU A 218 15.31 12.29 30.10
N LYS A 219 14.50 12.67 31.08
CA LYS A 219 13.28 11.94 31.44
C LYS A 219 12.03 12.33 30.66
N ASN A 220 12.08 13.39 29.86
CA ASN A 220 10.93 13.90 29.11
C ASN A 220 11.25 14.16 27.63
N PRO A 221 10.36 13.75 26.72
CA PRO A 221 10.43 14.18 25.32
C PRO A 221 10.37 15.71 25.13
N SER A 222 9.86 16.44 26.14
CA SER A 222 9.83 17.90 26.17
C SER A 222 11.21 18.56 26.28
N ASP A 223 12.21 17.81 26.66
CA ASP A 223 13.57 18.32 26.86
C ASP A 223 14.44 18.15 25.62
N CYS A 224 13.88 17.59 24.53
CA CYS A 224 14.56 17.50 23.25
C CYS A 224 14.66 18.88 22.58
N LEU A 225 15.87 19.33 22.33
CA LEU A 225 16.20 20.66 21.78
C LEU A 225 15.57 21.01 20.42
N PHE A 226 14.86 20.08 19.80
CA PHE A 226 14.24 20.23 18.48
C PHE A 226 12.70 20.37 18.53
N GLU A 227 12.11 20.53 19.70
CA GLU A 227 10.66 20.60 19.87
C GLU A 227 9.97 21.78 19.19
N ASN A 228 10.72 22.83 18.87
CA ASN A 228 10.09 24.07 18.44
C ASN A 228 10.06 24.30 16.92
N ASP A 229 10.65 23.44 16.10
CA ASP A 229 10.66 23.64 14.67
C ASP A 229 10.30 22.37 13.87
N ALA A 230 8.99 22.14 13.77
CA ALA A 230 8.44 21.05 12.93
C ALA A 230 8.84 21.16 11.45
N SER A 231 9.33 22.30 10.98
CA SER A 231 9.78 22.52 9.61
C SER A 231 11.06 21.75 9.29
N LEU A 232 11.92 21.51 10.30
CA LEU A 232 13.18 20.79 10.14
C LEU A 232 13.02 19.31 9.77
N PHE A 233 11.83 18.74 10.00
CA PHE A 233 11.55 17.33 9.73
C PHE A 233 10.71 17.08 8.49
N LYS A 234 10.28 18.14 7.81
CA LYS A 234 9.51 18.05 6.57
C LYS A 234 10.41 18.27 5.39
N THR A 235 10.30 17.41 4.42
CA THR A 235 10.95 17.55 3.13
C THR A 235 9.91 17.62 2.03
N TYR A 236 10.19 18.41 1.01
CA TYR A 236 9.36 18.42 -0.17
C TYR A 236 9.53 17.10 -0.92
N SER A 237 8.41 16.48 -1.23
CA SER A 237 8.38 15.23 -1.97
C SER A 237 7.38 15.28 -3.10
N VAL A 238 7.76 14.73 -4.25
CA VAL A 238 6.92 14.54 -5.42
C VAL A 238 6.83 13.05 -5.69
N ASN A 239 5.62 12.56 -5.90
CA ASN A 239 5.40 11.24 -6.40
C ASN A 239 4.60 11.33 -7.70
N LEU A 240 5.20 10.86 -8.79
CA LEU A 240 4.63 10.91 -10.11
C LEU A 240 4.52 9.49 -10.66
N VAL A 241 3.32 9.08 -11.02
CA VAL A 241 3.04 7.76 -11.59
C VAL A 241 2.42 7.94 -12.97
N HIS A 242 2.98 7.28 -13.98
CA HIS A 242 2.42 7.15 -15.31
C HIS A 242 2.13 5.69 -15.59
N ASN A 243 0.94 5.38 -16.05
CA ASN A 243 0.60 4.06 -16.56
C ASN A 243 0.12 4.22 -18.01
N VAL A 244 0.70 3.41 -18.88
CA VAL A 244 0.29 3.28 -20.27
C VAL A 244 -0.03 1.81 -20.52
N SER A 245 -1.14 1.51 -21.16
CA SER A 245 -1.45 0.17 -21.63
C SER A 245 -2.08 0.18 -23.01
N LEU A 246 -1.70 -0.77 -23.83
CA LEU A 246 -2.28 -1.05 -25.14
C LEU A 246 -2.87 -2.44 -25.08
N ASN A 247 -4.18 -2.52 -25.26
CA ASN A 247 -4.92 -3.78 -25.20
C ASN A 247 -5.56 -4.05 -26.56
N TYR A 248 -5.29 -5.21 -27.13
CA TYR A 248 -6.03 -5.75 -28.26
C TYR A 248 -6.90 -6.89 -27.75
N GLU A 249 -8.17 -6.83 -28.09
CA GLU A 249 -9.16 -7.86 -27.75
C GLU A 249 -9.94 -8.25 -29.00
N ARG A 250 -9.91 -9.56 -29.31
CA ARG A 250 -10.77 -10.17 -30.31
C ARG A 250 -11.79 -11.05 -29.63
N GLU A 251 -13.07 -10.78 -29.85
CA GLU A 251 -14.14 -11.63 -29.34
C GLU A 251 -14.20 -12.96 -30.10
N GLY A 252 -14.20 -14.05 -29.34
CA GLY A 252 -14.32 -15.39 -29.88
C GLY A 252 -15.75 -15.71 -30.35
N GLY A 253 -15.87 -16.69 -31.23
CA GLY A 253 -17.15 -17.26 -31.63
C GLY A 253 -17.64 -18.38 -30.70
N SER A 254 -18.75 -18.98 -31.09
CA SER A 254 -19.36 -20.05 -30.33
C SER A 254 -18.70 -21.42 -30.51
N ARG A 255 -17.71 -21.52 -31.39
CA ARG A 255 -17.03 -22.76 -31.71
C ARG A 255 -15.66 -22.81 -31.05
N PHE A 256 -15.25 -24.01 -30.66
CA PHE A 256 -13.92 -24.21 -30.04
C PHE A 256 -12.76 -23.69 -30.93
N GLY A 257 -12.89 -23.75 -32.24
CA GLY A 257 -11.89 -23.25 -33.21
C GLY A 257 -11.85 -21.72 -33.41
N ASP A 258 -12.74 -20.95 -32.76
CA ASP A 258 -12.76 -19.47 -32.87
C ASP A 258 -12.56 -18.85 -31.46
N PRO A 259 -11.33 -18.80 -30.95
CA PRO A 259 -11.06 -18.36 -29.60
C PRO A 259 -11.16 -16.85 -29.43
N LYS A 260 -11.46 -16.43 -28.21
CA LYS A 260 -11.22 -15.06 -27.74
C LYS A 260 -9.73 -14.86 -27.52
N LEU A 261 -9.19 -13.78 -28.09
CA LEU A 261 -7.78 -13.41 -27.94
C LEU A 261 -7.67 -12.10 -27.18
N LYS A 262 -6.78 -12.07 -26.18
CA LYS A 262 -6.43 -10.85 -25.45
C LYS A 262 -4.93 -10.67 -25.44
N ILE A 263 -4.47 -9.50 -25.90
CA ILE A 263 -3.06 -9.10 -25.88
C ILE A 263 -2.97 -7.76 -25.17
N ASN A 264 -2.09 -7.69 -24.19
CA ASN A 264 -1.88 -6.46 -23.42
C ASN A 264 -0.39 -6.17 -23.32
N GLY A 265 0.03 -5.01 -23.81
CA GLY A 265 1.34 -4.44 -23.56
C GLY A 265 1.21 -3.25 -22.60
N TYR A 266 2.12 -3.10 -21.65
CA TYR A 266 2.04 -2.01 -20.68
C TYR A 266 3.39 -1.52 -20.20
N THR A 267 3.38 -0.28 -19.71
CA THR A 267 4.47 0.32 -18.94
C THR A 267 3.90 1.18 -17.81
N SER A 268 4.38 0.94 -16.59
CA SER A 268 4.13 1.79 -15.42
C SER A 268 5.45 2.40 -14.99
N ILE A 269 5.53 3.72 -15.00
CA ILE A 269 6.71 4.48 -14.59
C ILE A 269 6.33 5.26 -13.34
N ARG A 270 7.08 5.05 -12.28
CA ARG A 270 6.95 5.81 -11.04
C ARG A 270 8.24 6.56 -10.77
N ASN A 271 8.12 7.84 -10.50
CA ASN A 271 9.21 8.69 -10.02
C ASN A 271 8.87 9.16 -8.62
N VAL A 272 9.77 8.93 -7.67
CA VAL A 272 9.69 9.46 -6.30
C VAL A 272 10.86 10.37 -6.07
N GLN A 273 10.57 11.64 -5.94
CA GLN A 273 11.55 12.67 -5.68
C GLN A 273 11.39 13.16 -4.24
N ILE A 274 12.49 13.22 -3.51
CA ILE A 274 12.54 13.73 -2.15
C ILE A 274 13.72 14.68 -2.08
N ASP A 275 13.45 15.93 -1.75
CA ASP A 275 14.48 16.92 -1.56
C ASP A 275 15.35 16.57 -0.34
N PRO A 276 16.62 16.97 -0.33
CA PRO A 276 17.48 16.70 0.80
C PRO A 276 16.89 17.32 2.05
N LEU A 277 16.86 16.54 3.12
CA LEU A 277 16.61 17.08 4.44
C LEU A 277 17.87 17.84 4.84
N PHE A 278 17.85 19.16 4.76
CA PHE A 278 18.90 19.99 5.31
C PHE A 278 18.87 19.83 6.83
N ARG A 279 19.80 19.07 7.35
CA ARG A 279 20.28 19.32 8.71
C ARG A 279 21.27 20.46 8.55
N PRO A 280 21.03 21.63 9.16
CA PRO A 280 22.07 22.63 9.23
C PRO A 280 23.29 21.96 9.89
N ASN A 281 24.41 21.93 9.19
CA ASN A 281 25.64 21.37 9.72
C ASN A 281 26.14 22.12 10.96
N ASP A 282 25.52 23.28 11.26
CA ASP A 282 25.93 24.23 12.28
C ASP A 282 24.70 24.79 13.01
N ILE A 283 23.91 23.96 13.68
CA ILE A 283 23.13 24.49 14.79
C ILE A 283 24.07 24.56 15.95
N ALA A 284 24.67 25.73 16.14
CA ALA A 284 25.24 26.08 17.41
C ALA A 284 24.10 26.17 18.43
N THR A 285 23.74 25.09 19.04
CA THR A 285 22.81 25.06 20.14
C THR A 285 23.57 25.47 21.38
N THR A 286 23.21 26.60 21.91
CA THR A 286 23.64 27.00 23.25
C THR A 286 22.85 26.15 24.22
N ILE A 287 23.45 25.08 24.71
CA ILE A 287 22.85 24.26 25.77
C ILE A 287 23.21 24.94 27.08
N PRO A 288 22.23 25.18 27.97
CA PRO A 288 22.54 25.53 29.34
C PRO A 288 23.37 24.40 29.96
N PHE A 289 24.64 24.63 30.17
CA PHE A 289 25.53 23.64 30.75
C PHE A 289 25.24 23.54 32.24
N THR A 290 24.84 22.38 32.70
CA THR A 290 24.76 22.11 34.15
C THR A 290 26.05 21.39 34.53
N PRO A 291 26.95 22.05 35.28
CA PRO A 291 28.20 21.43 35.69
C PRO A 291 27.91 20.17 36.52
N ASN A 292 28.62 19.09 36.27
CA ASN A 292 28.56 17.93 37.13
C ASN A 292 29.41 18.21 38.41
N PRO A 293 28.78 18.40 39.58
CA PRO A 293 29.50 18.77 40.79
C PRO A 293 30.41 17.67 41.32
N GLN A 294 30.35 16.47 40.76
CA GLN A 294 31.19 15.33 41.13
C GLN A 294 32.52 15.28 40.36
N LEU A 295 32.69 16.13 39.35
CA LEU A 295 33.94 16.21 38.60
C LEU A 295 34.79 17.32 39.14
N SER A 296 36.04 17.06 39.45
CA SER A 296 37.03 18.01 39.98
C SER A 296 37.50 19.05 38.96
N GLN A 297 36.94 19.11 37.76
CA GLN A 297 37.28 20.03 36.69
C GLN A 297 36.27 21.19 36.70
N GLY A 298 36.78 22.42 36.52
CA GLY A 298 35.93 23.62 36.40
C GLY A 298 35.00 23.56 35.17
N GLU A 299 33.94 24.36 35.17
CA GLU A 299 32.91 24.40 34.14
C GLU A 299 33.45 24.58 32.73
N GLU A 300 34.44 25.44 32.56
CA GLU A 300 35.14 25.68 31.31
C GLU A 300 35.80 24.41 30.77
N ASN A 301 36.51 23.68 31.62
CA ASN A 301 37.22 22.45 31.24
C ASN A 301 36.25 21.33 30.89
N GLN A 302 35.10 21.27 31.56
CA GLN A 302 34.06 20.30 31.25
C GLN A 302 33.40 20.61 29.90
N CYS A 303 33.15 21.89 29.57
CA CYS A 303 32.66 22.34 28.29
C CYS A 303 33.61 22.00 27.14
N VAL A 304 34.89 22.35 27.31
CA VAL A 304 35.95 22.10 26.32
C VAL A 304 36.21 20.60 26.14
N ALA A 305 36.15 19.81 27.20
CA ALA A 305 36.28 18.34 27.13
C ALA A 305 35.16 17.70 26.33
N GLN A 306 33.99 18.32 26.24
CA GLN A 306 32.86 17.91 25.41
C GLN A 306 32.86 18.52 23.99
N GLY A 307 33.95 19.24 23.64
CA GLY A 307 34.10 19.88 22.34
C GLY A 307 33.30 21.17 22.20
N GLY A 308 32.89 21.77 23.30
CA GLY A 308 32.16 23.05 23.36
C GLY A 308 33.07 24.28 23.47
N ILE A 309 32.49 25.44 23.20
CA ILE A 309 33.07 26.75 23.44
C ILE A 309 32.35 27.37 24.65
N TYR A 310 33.10 27.66 25.72
CA TYR A 310 32.55 28.22 26.93
C TYR A 310 32.56 29.75 26.86
N ASP A 311 31.39 30.36 27.05
CA ASP A 311 31.25 31.84 27.21
C ASP A 311 31.23 32.16 28.70
N ALA A 312 32.38 32.61 29.20
CA ALA A 312 32.55 32.92 30.62
C ALA A 312 31.70 34.12 31.11
N LEU A 313 31.27 34.99 30.19
CA LEU A 313 30.42 36.16 30.55
C LEU A 313 28.97 35.74 30.76
N LYS A 314 28.51 34.74 30.02
CA LYS A 314 27.14 34.26 30.10
C LYS A 314 27.01 32.96 30.90
N GLN A 315 28.12 32.37 31.33
CA GLN A 315 28.20 31.05 31.97
C GLN A 315 27.48 29.98 31.14
N THR A 316 27.64 30.01 29.81
CA THR A 316 27.01 29.09 28.89
C THR A 316 28.05 28.34 28.08
N CYS A 317 27.84 27.07 27.89
CA CYS A 317 28.63 26.22 27.01
C CYS A 317 27.92 26.08 25.66
N SER A 318 28.59 26.48 24.60
CA SER A 318 28.12 26.27 23.22
C SER A 318 28.80 25.03 22.66
N ILE A 319 28.08 23.93 22.59
CA ILE A 319 28.59 22.70 21.97
C ILE A 319 28.10 22.66 20.51
N THR A 320 29.05 22.78 19.59
CA THR A 320 28.79 22.57 18.19
C THR A 320 28.85 21.06 17.96
N PHE A 321 27.71 20.41 17.88
CA PHE A 321 27.66 19.01 17.49
C PHE A 321 28.07 18.90 16.02
N LYS A 322 29.35 18.73 15.74
CA LYS A 322 29.80 18.06 14.54
C LYS A 322 29.36 16.62 14.71
N SER A 323 28.43 16.18 13.88
CA SER A 323 27.99 14.78 13.87
C SER A 323 29.23 13.89 13.83
N LEU A 324 29.51 13.20 14.91
CA LEU A 324 30.55 12.18 14.98
C LEU A 324 30.09 11.00 14.10
N GLY A 325 30.69 10.92 12.94
CA GLY A 325 30.36 9.95 11.90
C GLY A 325 29.40 10.53 10.88
N GLY A 326 29.98 11.04 9.82
CA GLY A 326 29.42 11.49 8.57
C GLY A 326 27.92 11.69 8.59
N GLY A 327 27.47 12.90 8.90
CA GLY A 327 26.06 13.22 8.86
C GLY A 327 25.49 12.69 7.57
N SER A 328 24.67 11.66 7.65
CA SER A 328 23.91 11.20 6.50
C SER A 328 22.89 12.30 6.23
N VAL A 329 23.32 13.33 5.53
CA VAL A 329 22.41 14.12 4.72
C VAL A 329 21.62 13.07 3.99
N VAL A 330 20.30 12.97 4.26
CA VAL A 330 19.45 12.16 3.39
C VAL A 330 19.57 12.84 2.04
N ALA A 331 20.49 12.34 1.23
CA ALA A 331 20.81 12.91 -0.06
C ALA A 331 19.51 12.98 -0.86
N ASN A 332 19.39 14.02 -1.66
CA ASN A 332 18.37 14.17 -2.68
C ASN A 332 18.11 12.79 -3.31
N LYS A 333 16.88 12.30 -3.25
CA LYS A 333 16.51 11.01 -3.82
C LYS A 333 15.61 11.23 -5.02
N ASN A 334 15.95 10.56 -6.11
CA ASN A 334 15.18 10.59 -7.33
C ASN A 334 15.01 9.16 -7.86
N LEU A 335 14.18 8.41 -7.15
CA LEU A 335 13.95 7.00 -7.40
C LEU A 335 13.00 6.79 -8.58
N PHE A 336 13.44 6.01 -9.54
CA PHE A 336 12.62 5.50 -10.63
C PHE A 336 12.30 4.02 -10.42
N ILE A 337 11.03 3.68 -10.63
CA ILE A 337 10.54 2.31 -10.67
C ILE A 337 9.81 2.17 -12.00
N ILE A 338 10.36 1.36 -12.89
CA ILE A 338 9.81 1.11 -14.23
C ILE A 338 9.36 -0.34 -14.28
N ASN A 339 8.09 -0.55 -14.55
CA ASN A 339 7.49 -1.87 -14.66
C ASN A 339 6.83 -2.01 -16.03
N SER A 340 7.44 -2.73 -16.93
CA SER A 340 6.96 -2.96 -18.30
C SER A 340 6.64 -4.42 -18.50
N GLY A 341 5.67 -4.73 -19.33
CA GLY A 341 5.32 -6.10 -19.55
C GLY A 341 4.38 -6.33 -20.74
N PHE A 342 4.20 -7.59 -20.99
CA PHE A 342 3.36 -8.10 -22.04
C PHE A 342 2.61 -9.34 -21.54
N ASN A 343 1.31 -9.41 -21.85
CA ASN A 343 0.46 -10.54 -21.54
C ASN A 343 -0.29 -10.95 -22.83
N ALA A 344 -0.33 -12.23 -23.12
CA ALA A 344 -1.16 -12.77 -24.20
C ALA A 344 -1.90 -13.99 -23.69
N ASN A 345 -3.18 -14.04 -23.92
CA ASN A 345 -4.04 -15.15 -23.54
C ASN A 345 -5.07 -15.48 -24.62
N VAL A 346 -5.31 -16.76 -24.76
CA VAL A 346 -6.27 -17.36 -25.70
C VAL A 346 -7.30 -18.11 -24.86
N ILE A 347 -8.58 -17.83 -25.11
CA ILE A 347 -9.70 -18.43 -24.39
C ILE A 347 -10.59 -19.13 -25.40
N HIS A 348 -10.70 -20.46 -25.26
CA HIS A 348 -11.62 -21.28 -26.01
C HIS A 348 -12.86 -21.55 -25.18
N THR A 349 -14.01 -21.24 -25.73
CA THR A 349 -15.30 -21.72 -25.19
C THR A 349 -15.56 -23.14 -25.68
N ILE A 350 -15.65 -24.08 -24.75
CA ILE A 350 -15.89 -25.51 -25.05
C ILE A 350 -17.38 -25.73 -25.19
N ASP A 351 -18.18 -25.18 -24.29
CA ASP A 351 -19.64 -25.28 -24.29
C ASP A 351 -20.24 -24.01 -23.67
N HIS A 352 -21.04 -23.29 -24.47
CA HIS A 352 -21.68 -22.06 -24.02
C HIS A 352 -22.79 -22.25 -22.97
N LYS A 353 -23.46 -23.42 -22.97
CA LYS A 353 -24.54 -23.66 -22.02
C LYS A 353 -24.03 -23.79 -20.58
N ASN A 354 -22.80 -24.28 -20.43
CA ASN A 354 -22.23 -24.63 -19.13
C ASN A 354 -21.03 -23.75 -18.76
N ASP A 355 -20.74 -22.67 -19.51
CA ASP A 355 -19.55 -21.80 -19.35
C ASP A 355 -18.23 -22.60 -19.29
N ASN A 356 -18.17 -23.73 -19.98
CA ASN A 356 -16.97 -24.54 -20.06
C ASN A 356 -15.94 -23.81 -20.93
N LEU A 357 -14.78 -23.56 -20.37
CA LEU A 357 -13.72 -22.83 -21.05
C LEU A 357 -12.35 -23.45 -20.80
N PHE A 358 -11.47 -23.25 -21.77
CA PHE A 358 -10.05 -23.55 -21.66
C PHE A 358 -9.27 -22.29 -22.03
N GLU A 359 -8.41 -21.84 -21.12
CA GLU A 359 -7.59 -20.65 -21.27
C GLU A 359 -6.11 -21.00 -21.11
N TYR A 360 -5.27 -20.45 -21.96
CA TYR A 360 -3.81 -20.52 -21.82
C TYR A 360 -3.18 -19.22 -22.27
N GLY A 361 -1.97 -18.99 -21.81
CA GLY A 361 -1.29 -17.75 -22.14
C GLY A 361 0.13 -17.67 -21.62
N LEU A 362 0.75 -16.55 -21.96
CA LEU A 362 2.08 -16.21 -21.50
C LEU A 362 2.12 -14.79 -20.92
N ASN A 363 3.05 -14.57 -20.00
CA ASN A 363 3.30 -13.28 -19.39
C ASN A 363 4.80 -13.00 -19.44
N TYR A 364 5.14 -11.76 -19.74
CA TYR A 364 6.47 -11.21 -19.53
C TYR A 364 6.37 -9.94 -18.70
N GLN A 365 7.27 -9.77 -17.75
CA GLN A 365 7.37 -8.56 -16.95
C GLN A 365 8.84 -8.23 -16.70
N ASN A 366 9.19 -6.98 -16.88
CA ASN A 366 10.45 -6.37 -16.47
C ASN A 366 10.18 -5.35 -15.37
N LEU A 367 10.89 -5.44 -14.27
CA LEU A 367 10.87 -4.44 -13.20
C LEU A 367 12.28 -3.92 -13.00
N THR A 368 12.49 -2.63 -13.27
CA THR A 368 13.76 -1.94 -13.08
C THR A 368 13.58 -0.82 -12.06
N THR A 369 14.47 -0.78 -11.07
CA THR A 369 14.51 0.28 -10.06
C THR A 369 15.89 0.91 -10.05
N PHE A 370 15.98 2.25 -9.99
CA PHE A 370 17.26 2.96 -9.89
C PHE A 370 17.07 4.34 -9.27
N ASP A 371 18.13 4.87 -8.65
CA ASP A 371 18.17 6.22 -8.10
C ASP A 371 18.97 7.13 -9.04
N LYS A 372 18.29 8.12 -9.66
CA LYS A 372 18.90 9.07 -10.61
C LYS A 372 19.70 10.17 -9.92
N ALA A 373 19.55 10.34 -8.61
CA ALA A 373 20.33 11.33 -7.85
C ALA A 373 21.81 10.93 -7.71
N ILE A 374 22.15 9.67 -8.01
CA ILE A 374 23.55 9.23 -8.09
C ILE A 374 24.08 9.66 -9.46
N PRO A 375 25.12 10.51 -9.53
CA PRO A 375 25.67 10.97 -10.79
C PRO A 375 26.12 9.82 -11.70
N ASN A 376 25.89 9.97 -13.02
CA ASN A 376 26.32 8.95 -13.99
C ASN A 376 27.86 8.74 -14.05
N SER A 377 28.64 9.74 -13.60
CA SER A 377 30.09 9.62 -13.44
C SER A 377 30.48 8.59 -12.37
N GLU A 378 29.51 8.21 -11.54
CA GLU A 378 29.66 7.22 -10.49
C GLU A 378 29.12 5.84 -10.90
N LEU A 379 28.62 5.68 -12.12
CA LEU A 379 28.07 4.43 -12.63
C LEU A 379 29.11 3.64 -13.38
N VAL A 380 29.41 2.48 -12.93
CA VAL A 380 30.28 1.53 -13.60
C VAL A 380 29.47 0.60 -14.49
N LYS A 381 29.88 0.44 -15.74
CA LYS A 381 29.25 -0.49 -16.67
C LYS A 381 29.79 -1.91 -16.49
N PRO A 382 29.02 -2.95 -16.80
CA PRO A 382 29.56 -4.31 -16.85
C PRO A 382 30.75 -4.36 -17.81
N GLY A 383 31.90 -4.84 -17.32
CA GLY A 383 33.13 -4.93 -18.09
C GLY A 383 34.11 -3.77 -17.95
N ASP A 384 33.76 -2.72 -17.20
CA ASP A 384 34.71 -1.68 -16.86
C ASP A 384 35.79 -2.24 -15.91
N ALA A 385 36.99 -1.67 -16.00
CA ALA A 385 38.12 -2.11 -15.16
C ALA A 385 37.82 -1.91 -13.67
N PRO A 386 38.32 -2.76 -12.77
CA PRO A 386 38.10 -2.67 -11.32
C PRO A 386 38.42 -1.29 -10.73
N ASP A 387 39.32 -0.56 -11.34
CA ASP A 387 39.77 0.77 -10.91
C ASP A 387 38.75 1.88 -11.21
N ALA A 388 37.83 1.63 -12.15
CA ALA A 388 36.74 2.55 -12.52
C ALA A 388 35.55 2.47 -11.56
N CYS A 389 35.55 1.53 -10.63
CA CYS A 389 34.48 1.34 -9.67
C CYS A 389 34.53 2.37 -8.57
N LEU A 390 33.40 2.99 -8.29
CA LEU A 390 33.29 3.90 -7.16
C LEU A 390 33.62 3.21 -5.84
N ARG A 391 34.53 3.79 -5.12
CA ARG A 391 34.69 3.50 -3.71
C ARG A 391 33.56 4.22 -2.97
N VAL A 392 32.44 3.52 -2.80
CA VAL A 392 31.24 4.04 -2.10
C VAL A 392 31.48 4.13 -0.58
N THR A 393 32.65 3.71 -0.09
CA THR A 393 32.97 3.66 1.32
C THR A 393 34.15 4.55 1.65
N GLY A 394 34.09 5.14 2.84
CA GLY A 394 35.22 5.90 3.37
C GLY A 394 36.50 5.05 3.41
N PRO A 395 37.68 5.70 3.48
CA PRO A 395 38.98 5.05 3.31
C PRO A 395 39.31 3.95 4.32
N ASN A 396 38.44 3.64 5.27
CA ASN A 396 38.72 2.76 6.41
C ASN A 396 37.78 1.56 6.57
N ASP A 397 36.97 1.19 5.55
CA ASP A 397 36.14 -0.03 5.65
C ASP A 397 36.90 -1.26 5.09
N PRO A 398 37.42 -2.15 5.95
CA PRO A 398 38.21 -3.33 5.52
C PRO A 398 37.38 -4.36 4.76
N ASN A 399 36.04 -4.27 4.77
CA ASN A 399 35.15 -5.26 4.14
C ASN A 399 34.73 -4.90 2.73
N MET A 400 35.12 -3.71 2.24
CA MET A 400 34.63 -3.15 0.98
C MET A 400 35.77 -2.97 -0.05
N ASN A 401 36.53 -4.01 -0.28
CA ASN A 401 37.53 -4.02 -1.34
C ASN A 401 36.89 -3.85 -2.73
N GLY A 402 36.83 -2.61 -3.22
CA GLY A 402 36.71 -2.28 -4.65
C GLY A 402 35.55 -2.91 -5.43
N ARG A 403 34.36 -3.09 -4.82
CA ARG A 403 33.21 -3.66 -5.54
C ARG A 403 32.43 -2.59 -6.25
N CYS A 404 32.25 -2.78 -7.55
CA CYS A 404 31.40 -1.94 -8.39
C CYS A 404 29.93 -2.19 -8.05
N GLN A 405 29.17 -1.13 -7.77
CA GLN A 405 27.72 -1.23 -7.54
C GLN A 405 26.94 -0.50 -8.63
N ARG A 406 25.78 -1.05 -8.96
CA ARG A 406 24.77 -0.35 -9.77
C ARG A 406 23.99 0.62 -8.88
N ASN A 407 23.46 1.67 -9.48
CA ASN A 407 22.49 2.54 -8.80
C ASN A 407 21.07 1.92 -8.69
N GLY A 408 20.90 0.67 -9.10
CA GLY A 408 19.62 0.00 -9.11
C GLY A 408 19.68 -1.49 -9.37
N ALA A 409 18.52 -2.12 -9.50
CA ALA A 409 18.36 -3.54 -9.77
C ALA A 409 17.30 -3.78 -10.84
N THR A 410 17.41 -4.90 -11.56
CA THR A 410 16.47 -5.27 -12.62
C THR A 410 16.05 -6.72 -12.46
N ALA A 411 14.73 -6.97 -12.46
CA ALA A 411 14.16 -8.30 -12.47
C ALA A 411 13.35 -8.54 -13.73
N ASN A 412 13.36 -9.79 -14.22
CA ASN A 412 12.47 -10.23 -15.27
C ASN A 412 11.69 -11.45 -14.81
N VAL A 413 10.46 -11.55 -15.28
CA VAL A 413 9.60 -12.72 -15.07
C VAL A 413 9.05 -13.14 -16.42
N VAL A 414 9.23 -14.40 -16.76
CA VAL A 414 8.58 -15.06 -17.89
C VAL A 414 7.73 -16.18 -17.34
N GLY A 415 6.46 -16.21 -17.69
CA GLY A 415 5.54 -17.25 -17.23
C GLY A 415 4.59 -17.72 -18.31
N VAL A 416 4.32 -19.02 -18.31
CA VAL A 416 3.29 -19.66 -19.12
C VAL A 416 2.27 -20.30 -18.21
N TYR A 417 1.01 -20.34 -18.65
CA TYR A 417 -0.06 -20.93 -17.88
C TYR A 417 -1.12 -21.58 -18.76
N ALA A 418 -1.85 -22.51 -18.16
CA ALA A 418 -3.07 -23.06 -18.71
C ALA A 418 -4.08 -23.32 -17.58
N GLN A 419 -5.36 -23.13 -17.87
CA GLN A 419 -6.45 -23.42 -16.95
C GLN A 419 -7.72 -23.81 -17.69
N ALA A 420 -8.56 -24.60 -17.04
CA ALA A 420 -9.87 -25.00 -17.54
C ALA A 420 -10.92 -24.93 -16.45
N ASN A 421 -12.13 -24.58 -16.84
CA ASN A 421 -13.34 -24.82 -16.06
C ASN A 421 -14.22 -25.80 -16.84
N TYR A 422 -14.65 -26.83 -16.17
CA TYR A 422 -15.45 -27.90 -16.80
C TYR A 422 -16.59 -28.32 -15.89
N THR A 423 -17.80 -28.27 -16.41
CA THR A 423 -19.03 -28.69 -15.73
C THR A 423 -19.20 -30.20 -15.91
N LEU A 424 -18.93 -30.96 -14.85
CA LEU A 424 -19.05 -32.39 -14.79
C LEU A 424 -20.52 -32.83 -14.70
N HIS A 425 -21.32 -32.04 -14.02
CA HIS A 425 -22.75 -32.24 -13.79
C HIS A 425 -23.40 -30.85 -13.66
N PRO A 426 -24.69 -30.65 -13.98
CA PRO A 426 -25.33 -29.31 -13.82
C PRO A 426 -25.15 -28.67 -12.45
N MET A 427 -24.89 -29.44 -11.40
CA MET A 427 -24.60 -28.94 -10.05
C MET A 427 -23.12 -28.88 -9.73
N VAL A 428 -22.20 -29.39 -10.57
CA VAL A 428 -20.79 -29.58 -10.21
C VAL A 428 -19.87 -29.07 -11.31
N THR A 429 -19.10 -28.07 -11.03
CA THR A 429 -18.05 -27.52 -11.90
C THR A 429 -16.68 -27.68 -11.28
N LEU A 430 -15.74 -28.26 -12.01
CA LEU A 430 -14.35 -28.39 -11.65
C LEU A 430 -13.51 -27.32 -12.37
N GLY A 431 -12.75 -26.56 -11.65
CA GLY A 431 -11.71 -25.66 -12.17
C GLY A 431 -10.33 -26.23 -11.85
N ALA A 432 -9.44 -26.25 -12.81
CA ALA A 432 -8.05 -26.62 -12.61
C ALA A 432 -7.14 -25.72 -13.45
N GLY A 433 -5.98 -25.39 -12.93
CA GLY A 433 -5.02 -24.55 -13.64
C GLY A 433 -3.61 -24.74 -13.11
N THR A 434 -2.65 -24.39 -13.94
CA THR A 434 -1.26 -24.41 -13.58
C THR A 434 -0.50 -23.30 -14.30
N ARG A 435 0.60 -22.85 -13.69
CA ARG A 435 1.56 -21.94 -14.32
C ARG A 435 2.98 -22.33 -13.97
N TYR A 436 3.89 -21.97 -14.83
CA TYR A 436 5.31 -22.08 -14.61
C TYR A 436 5.99 -20.74 -14.89
N ASP A 437 6.73 -20.24 -13.91
CA ASP A 437 7.40 -18.95 -13.97
C ASP A 437 8.90 -19.11 -13.77
N VAL A 438 9.67 -18.36 -14.57
CA VAL A 438 11.11 -18.17 -14.40
C VAL A 438 11.36 -16.72 -14.00
N TYR A 439 12.09 -16.54 -12.91
CA TYR A 439 12.43 -15.24 -12.34
C TYR A 439 13.92 -15.02 -12.43
N THR A 440 14.34 -13.86 -12.93
CA THR A 440 15.73 -13.44 -12.89
C THR A 440 15.82 -12.10 -12.19
N LEU A 441 16.85 -11.89 -11.36
CA LEU A 441 17.15 -10.62 -10.73
C LEU A 441 18.66 -10.35 -10.90
N VAL A 442 19.00 -9.22 -11.51
CA VAL A 442 20.34 -8.66 -11.45
C VAL A 442 20.33 -7.58 -10.40
N ASP A 443 21.01 -7.82 -9.30
CA ASP A 443 21.07 -6.92 -8.17
C ASP A 443 22.10 -5.77 -8.36
N LYS A 444 22.25 -4.94 -7.36
CA LYS A 444 23.17 -3.80 -7.41
C LYS A 444 24.66 -4.21 -7.45
N ASP A 445 25.01 -5.42 -7.02
CA ASP A 445 26.36 -5.99 -7.08
C ASP A 445 26.61 -6.77 -8.39
N TRP A 446 25.74 -6.62 -9.40
CA TRP A 446 25.77 -7.34 -10.67
C TRP A 446 25.62 -8.87 -10.53
N GLN A 447 25.13 -9.35 -9.38
CA GLN A 447 24.87 -10.77 -9.19
C GLN A 447 23.56 -11.15 -9.86
N LEU A 448 23.61 -12.20 -10.68
CA LEU A 448 22.42 -12.80 -11.28
C LEU A 448 21.83 -13.86 -10.33
N HIS A 449 20.59 -13.65 -9.94
CA HIS A 449 19.77 -14.60 -9.19
C HIS A 449 18.73 -15.19 -10.14
N VAL A 450 18.67 -16.51 -10.24
CA VAL A 450 17.67 -17.22 -11.05
C VAL A 450 16.87 -18.14 -10.15
N THR A 451 15.56 -17.98 -10.17
CA THR A 451 14.63 -18.90 -9.49
C THR A 451 13.49 -19.26 -10.43
N GLN A 452 12.84 -20.36 -10.16
CA GLN A 452 11.72 -20.84 -10.96
C GLN A 452 10.67 -21.46 -10.06
N GLY A 453 9.43 -21.54 -10.54
CA GLY A 453 8.36 -22.11 -9.76
C GLY A 453 7.19 -22.62 -10.58
N PHE A 454 6.62 -23.70 -10.08
CA PHE A 454 5.42 -24.31 -10.58
C PHE A 454 4.25 -24.00 -9.64
N SER A 455 3.13 -23.53 -10.16
CA SER A 455 2.02 -22.97 -9.37
C SER A 455 0.69 -23.61 -9.81
N PRO A 456 0.34 -24.80 -9.29
CA PRO A 456 -0.95 -25.46 -9.55
C PRO A 456 -2.08 -24.84 -8.73
N SER A 457 -3.30 -24.91 -9.27
CA SER A 457 -4.53 -24.51 -8.59
C SER A 457 -5.69 -25.40 -8.96
N ALA A 458 -6.63 -25.59 -8.03
CA ALA A 458 -7.86 -26.34 -8.26
C ALA A 458 -9.02 -25.70 -7.50
N ALA A 459 -10.23 -25.83 -8.04
CA ALA A 459 -11.46 -25.41 -7.40
C ALA A 459 -12.61 -26.35 -7.76
N LEU A 460 -13.40 -26.70 -6.77
CA LEU A 460 -14.64 -27.45 -6.92
C LEU A 460 -15.81 -26.53 -6.54
N ASN A 461 -16.73 -26.30 -7.47
CA ASN A 461 -17.97 -25.59 -7.22
C ASN A 461 -19.13 -26.60 -7.23
N VAL A 462 -19.98 -26.54 -6.22
CA VAL A 462 -21.18 -27.37 -6.09
C VAL A 462 -22.36 -26.43 -5.88
N SER A 463 -23.30 -26.44 -6.82
CA SER A 463 -24.52 -25.63 -6.80
C SER A 463 -25.75 -26.55 -6.70
N PRO A 464 -26.11 -27.01 -5.47
CA PRO A 464 -27.22 -27.92 -5.29
C PRO A 464 -28.60 -27.29 -5.60
N LEU A 465 -28.65 -25.95 -5.55
CA LEU A 465 -29.79 -25.13 -5.91
C LEU A 465 -29.29 -23.97 -6.78
N GLU A 466 -30.15 -23.39 -7.63
CA GLU A 466 -29.80 -22.26 -8.49
C GLU A 466 -29.25 -21.04 -7.73
N ASN A 467 -29.66 -20.88 -6.48
CA ASN A 467 -29.32 -19.76 -5.63
C ASN A 467 -28.32 -20.09 -4.50
N LEU A 468 -27.81 -21.33 -4.44
CA LEU A 468 -26.87 -21.78 -3.42
C LEU A 468 -25.63 -22.39 -4.06
N ASN A 469 -24.46 -21.82 -3.77
CA ASN A 469 -23.18 -22.29 -4.27
C ASN A 469 -22.22 -22.55 -3.10
N PHE A 470 -21.52 -23.68 -3.17
CA PHE A 470 -20.38 -24.03 -2.33
C PHE A 470 -19.13 -24.11 -3.21
N ARG A 471 -18.05 -23.51 -2.76
CA ARG A 471 -16.77 -23.56 -3.47
C ARG A 471 -15.64 -23.95 -2.51
N LEU A 472 -14.95 -25.02 -2.83
CA LEU A 472 -13.67 -25.40 -2.23
C LEU A 472 -12.57 -25.07 -3.22
N SER A 473 -11.52 -24.39 -2.81
CA SER A 473 -10.40 -24.02 -3.68
C SER A 473 -9.06 -24.13 -2.97
N TYR A 474 -8.04 -24.47 -3.74
CA TYR A 474 -6.65 -24.54 -3.32
C TYR A 474 -5.75 -23.96 -4.42
N ALA A 475 -4.75 -23.18 -4.02
CA ALA A 475 -3.70 -22.73 -4.92
C ALA A 475 -2.34 -22.76 -4.23
N TYR A 476 -1.37 -23.28 -4.94
CA TYR A 476 0.05 -23.18 -4.62
C TYR A 476 0.66 -22.15 -5.59
N VAL A 477 1.30 -21.13 -5.07
CA VAL A 477 1.82 -20.00 -5.86
C VAL A 477 3.27 -19.76 -5.50
N THR A 478 4.12 -19.55 -6.50
CA THR A 478 5.52 -19.19 -6.31
C THR A 478 5.77 -17.73 -6.69
N ARG A 479 6.76 -17.12 -6.06
CA ARG A 479 7.22 -15.77 -6.34
C ARG A 479 8.73 -15.68 -6.19
N GLY A 480 9.41 -15.23 -7.23
CA GLY A 480 10.88 -15.02 -7.19
C GLY A 480 11.27 -13.69 -6.53
N PRO A 481 12.57 -13.50 -6.29
CA PRO A 481 13.11 -12.26 -5.76
C PRO A 481 12.86 -11.09 -6.71
N MET A 482 12.52 -9.93 -6.13
CA MET A 482 12.24 -8.70 -6.87
C MET A 482 13.09 -7.56 -6.30
N PRO A 483 13.46 -6.57 -7.13
CA PRO A 483 14.06 -5.36 -6.63
C PRO A 483 13.03 -4.65 -5.75
N GLY A 484 13.20 -4.73 -4.45
CA GLY A 484 12.33 -4.10 -3.48
C GLY A 484 12.80 -2.73 -3.06
N GLY A 485 12.29 -2.26 -1.91
CA GLY A 485 12.68 -1.00 -1.27
C GLY A 485 14.15 -0.83 -0.91
N LEU A 486 15.00 -1.82 -1.24
CA LEU A 486 16.45 -1.80 -0.99
C LEU A 486 17.19 -0.65 -1.70
N VAL A 487 16.69 -0.22 -2.86
CA VAL A 487 17.24 0.95 -3.56
C VAL A 487 17.02 2.23 -2.75
N TRP A 488 15.99 2.24 -1.89
CA TRP A 488 15.67 3.35 -1.01
C TRP A 488 16.57 3.45 0.20
N MET A 489 16.89 2.31 0.77
CA MET A 489 17.79 2.27 1.90
C MET A 489 19.21 2.32 1.35
N ARG A 490 19.83 3.47 1.49
CA ARG A 490 21.28 3.65 1.36
C ARG A 490 22.03 2.84 2.44
N GLN A 491 21.56 1.63 2.69
CA GLN A 491 22.34 0.65 3.39
C GLN A 491 23.25 0.03 2.34
N ASP A 492 24.37 0.70 2.13
CA ASP A 492 25.39 0.36 1.14
C ASP A 492 25.88 -1.10 1.28
N ASN A 493 25.42 -1.78 2.29
CA ASN A 493 25.83 -3.12 2.69
C ASN A 493 24.77 -4.20 2.48
N LEU A 494 23.48 -3.88 2.16
CA LEU A 494 22.48 -4.90 1.95
C LEU A 494 22.71 -5.61 0.60
N ARG A 495 23.00 -6.90 0.67
CA ARG A 495 23.24 -7.78 -0.48
C ARG A 495 22.21 -8.88 -0.54
N TYR A 496 21.92 -9.37 -1.73
CA TYR A 496 21.10 -10.57 -1.89
C TYR A 496 21.92 -11.82 -1.61
N ASN A 497 21.36 -12.73 -0.81
CA ASN A 497 21.95 -14.05 -0.64
C ASN A 497 21.95 -14.79 -1.99
N ARG A 498 23.07 -15.41 -2.36
CA ARG A 498 23.21 -16.15 -3.62
C ARG A 498 22.28 -17.36 -3.73
N ASN A 499 21.84 -17.91 -2.61
CA ASN A 499 21.01 -19.11 -2.51
C ASN A 499 19.54 -18.79 -2.23
N LEU A 500 19.03 -17.64 -2.73
CA LEU A 500 17.62 -17.29 -2.56
C LEU A 500 16.72 -18.35 -3.21
N LYS A 501 15.71 -18.77 -2.44
CA LYS A 501 14.63 -19.63 -2.90
C LYS A 501 13.41 -18.77 -3.24
N PRO A 502 12.54 -19.20 -4.17
CA PRO A 502 11.27 -18.53 -4.38
C PRO A 502 10.41 -18.60 -3.11
N GLU A 503 9.67 -17.53 -2.85
CA GLU A 503 8.61 -17.52 -1.86
C GLU A 503 7.47 -18.42 -2.33
N ILE A 504 6.81 -19.08 -1.40
CA ILE A 504 5.73 -20.03 -1.66
C ILE A 504 4.51 -19.61 -0.86
N GLY A 505 3.39 -19.36 -1.55
CA GLY A 505 2.08 -19.17 -0.96
C GLY A 505 1.20 -20.39 -1.17
N GLN A 506 0.60 -20.92 -0.13
CA GLN A 506 -0.42 -21.95 -0.20
C GLN A 506 -1.71 -21.38 0.36
N ASN A 507 -2.80 -21.46 -0.41
CA ASN A 507 -4.07 -20.88 -0.06
C ASN A 507 -5.16 -21.94 -0.18
N ALA A 508 -5.83 -22.23 0.90
CA ALA A 508 -7.01 -23.10 0.94
C ALA A 508 -8.21 -22.30 1.41
N GLU A 509 -9.35 -22.45 0.74
CA GLU A 509 -10.54 -21.66 1.04
C GLU A 509 -11.81 -22.45 0.76
N PHE A 510 -12.76 -22.36 1.67
CA PHE A 510 -14.13 -22.83 1.51
C PHE A 510 -15.08 -21.63 1.55
N ASN A 511 -15.92 -21.52 0.52
CA ASN A 511 -16.89 -20.43 0.37
C ASN A 511 -18.30 -21.01 0.26
N THR A 512 -19.25 -20.29 0.84
CA THR A 512 -20.68 -20.50 0.67
C THR A 512 -21.32 -19.21 0.19
N GLU A 513 -22.11 -19.27 -0.85
CA GLU A 513 -22.85 -18.12 -1.38
C GLU A 513 -24.32 -18.53 -1.61
N TYR A 514 -25.22 -17.73 -1.03
CA TYR A 514 -26.66 -17.83 -1.26
C TYR A 514 -27.18 -16.47 -1.73
N SER A 515 -27.94 -16.43 -2.81
CA SER A 515 -28.49 -15.18 -3.33
C SER A 515 -29.95 -15.37 -3.72
N SER A 516 -30.80 -14.51 -3.20
CA SER A 516 -32.24 -14.49 -3.53
C SER A 516 -32.69 -13.04 -3.77
N GLN A 517 -33.96 -12.89 -4.17
CA GLN A 517 -34.56 -11.57 -4.35
C GLN A 517 -34.50 -10.71 -3.08
N TYR A 518 -34.59 -11.32 -1.90
CA TYR A 518 -34.70 -10.65 -0.61
C TYR A 518 -33.46 -10.73 0.26
N PHE A 519 -32.58 -11.69 0.02
CA PHE A 519 -31.46 -11.95 0.90
C PHE A 519 -30.26 -12.49 0.15
N ASP A 520 -29.10 -11.87 0.37
CA ASP A 520 -27.79 -12.38 -0.03
C ASP A 520 -27.01 -12.80 1.21
N PHE A 521 -26.38 -13.95 1.16
CA PHE A 521 -25.49 -14.46 2.21
C PHE A 521 -24.19 -14.96 1.60
N ARG A 522 -23.07 -14.63 2.24
CA ARG A 522 -21.75 -15.14 1.88
C ARG A 522 -20.97 -15.47 3.14
N ALA A 523 -20.34 -16.62 3.15
CA ALA A 523 -19.41 -17.01 4.20
C ALA A 523 -18.16 -17.63 3.57
N ALA A 524 -17.00 -17.36 4.15
CA ALA A 524 -15.73 -17.95 3.76
C ALA A 524 -14.90 -18.28 5.01
N GLY A 525 -14.29 -19.47 4.99
CA GLY A 525 -13.21 -19.87 5.87
C GLY A 525 -11.95 -20.11 5.06
N PHE A 526 -10.80 -19.62 5.51
CA PHE A 526 -9.56 -19.73 4.74
C PHE A 526 -8.33 -19.93 5.61
N VAL A 527 -7.31 -20.49 4.98
CA VAL A 527 -5.95 -20.59 5.52
C VAL A 527 -4.95 -20.20 4.42
N GLN A 528 -4.02 -19.31 4.76
CA GLN A 528 -2.89 -18.96 3.90
C GLN A 528 -1.59 -19.27 4.62
N LEU A 529 -0.66 -19.91 3.92
CA LEU A 529 0.69 -20.23 4.39
C LEU A 529 1.68 -19.54 3.47
N ILE A 530 2.64 -18.81 4.02
CA ILE A 530 3.73 -18.21 3.23
C ILE A 530 5.04 -18.74 3.79
N SER A 531 5.76 -19.52 3.00
CA SER A 531 7.08 -20.08 3.33
C SER A 531 8.17 -19.48 2.44
N ASN A 532 9.41 -19.60 2.87
CA ASN A 532 10.58 -19.01 2.22
C ASN A 532 10.45 -17.50 1.99
N TYR A 533 9.68 -16.79 2.84
CA TYR A 533 9.50 -15.35 2.70
C TYR A 533 10.86 -14.66 2.60
N ILE A 534 11.03 -13.81 1.57
CA ILE A 534 12.27 -13.05 1.33
C ILE A 534 12.24 -11.80 2.20
N ASN A 535 13.04 -11.88 3.27
CA ASN A 535 13.17 -10.81 4.22
C ASN A 535 14.11 -9.73 3.69
N GLN A 536 13.54 -8.54 3.40
CA GLN A 536 14.29 -7.37 2.92
C GLN A 536 14.84 -6.50 4.04
N PHE A 537 14.49 -6.78 5.30
CA PHE A 537 14.82 -5.97 6.47
C PHE A 537 15.60 -6.81 7.51
N SER A 538 16.60 -7.54 7.07
CA SER A 538 17.43 -8.32 7.99
C SER A 538 18.33 -7.40 8.82
N SER A 539 18.51 -7.72 10.09
CA SER A 539 19.61 -7.16 10.91
C SER A 539 20.99 -7.61 10.42
N THR A 540 21.00 -8.62 9.55
CA THR A 540 22.18 -9.03 8.79
C THR A 540 22.26 -8.24 7.50
N LEU A 541 23.46 -8.01 6.99
CA LEU A 541 23.73 -7.28 5.75
C LEU A 541 23.18 -7.97 4.47
N PHE A 542 22.33 -8.98 4.61
CA PHE A 542 21.85 -9.79 3.49
C PHE A 542 20.33 -9.88 3.43
N VAL A 543 19.78 -9.72 2.24
CA VAL A 543 18.44 -10.14 1.90
C VAL A 543 18.42 -11.65 1.79
N THR A 544 17.69 -12.31 2.68
CA THR A 544 17.63 -13.77 2.77
C THR A 544 16.20 -14.25 2.90
N ASN A 545 15.97 -15.52 2.57
CA ASN A 545 14.73 -16.15 2.98
C ASN A 545 14.68 -16.31 4.51
N LEU A 546 13.48 -16.23 5.09
CA LEU A 546 13.29 -16.73 6.45
C LEU A 546 13.66 -18.22 6.52
N PRO A 547 14.12 -18.71 7.67
CA PRO A 547 14.34 -20.14 7.88
C PRO A 547 13.11 -20.97 7.45
N SER A 548 13.32 -22.14 6.91
CA SER A 548 12.26 -22.98 6.33
C SER A 548 11.15 -23.37 7.32
N GLN A 549 11.47 -23.42 8.61
CA GLN A 549 10.51 -23.66 9.70
C GLN A 549 9.68 -22.40 10.06
N ASP A 550 10.11 -21.22 9.63
CA ASP A 550 9.46 -19.96 9.94
C ASP A 550 8.40 -19.65 8.86
N ILE A 551 7.25 -20.27 9.01
CA ILE A 551 6.11 -20.11 8.09
C ILE A 551 5.19 -19.03 8.63
N ILE A 552 4.79 -18.10 7.76
CA ILE A 552 3.72 -17.13 8.06
C ILE A 552 2.40 -17.86 7.86
N TYR A 553 1.61 -17.94 8.93
CA TYR A 553 0.34 -18.65 8.97
C TYR A 553 -0.81 -17.66 9.17
N VAL A 554 -1.80 -17.68 8.27
CA VAL A 554 -2.91 -16.72 8.24
C VAL A 554 -4.25 -17.45 8.10
N PRO A 555 -4.79 -17.99 9.17
CA PRO A 555 -6.18 -18.47 9.17
C PRO A 555 -7.13 -17.28 9.27
N GLY A 556 -8.39 -17.48 8.85
CA GLY A 556 -9.40 -16.44 9.00
C GLY A 556 -10.77 -16.83 8.49
N TYR A 557 -11.72 -15.91 8.70
CA TYR A 557 -13.09 -16.06 8.21
C TYR A 557 -13.67 -14.72 7.76
N GLU A 558 -14.69 -14.82 6.93
CA GLU A 558 -15.53 -13.71 6.45
C GLU A 558 -16.97 -14.17 6.42
N VAL A 559 -17.90 -13.40 6.95
CA VAL A 559 -19.34 -13.66 6.86
C VAL A 559 -20.05 -12.36 6.54
N SER A 560 -20.97 -12.38 5.61
CA SER A 560 -21.82 -11.23 5.27
C SER A 560 -23.22 -11.66 4.92
N GLY A 561 -24.20 -10.86 5.36
CA GLY A 561 -25.60 -11.00 4.99
C GLY A 561 -26.17 -9.64 4.60
N THR A 562 -27.04 -9.62 3.59
CA THR A 562 -27.76 -8.41 3.17
C THR A 562 -29.21 -8.74 2.91
N ALA A 563 -30.11 -8.13 3.66
CA ALA A 563 -31.55 -8.19 3.43
C ALA A 563 -31.99 -7.00 2.55
N LYS A 564 -32.94 -7.24 1.63
CA LYS A 564 -33.43 -6.25 0.65
C LYS A 564 -34.95 -6.29 0.61
N TYR A 565 -35.58 -5.11 0.71
CA TYR A 565 -37.04 -5.00 0.58
C TYR A 565 -37.46 -3.60 0.15
N LYS A 566 -38.20 -3.48 -0.95
CA LYS A 566 -38.84 -2.23 -1.45
C LYS A 566 -37.92 -0.98 -1.37
N GLY A 567 -36.70 -1.06 -1.89
CA GLY A 567 -35.72 0.04 -1.89
C GLY A 567 -34.92 0.19 -0.60
N PHE A 568 -35.25 -0.57 0.45
CA PHE A 568 -34.46 -0.68 1.67
C PHE A 568 -33.46 -1.84 1.57
N SER A 569 -32.25 -1.66 2.07
CA SER A 569 -31.29 -2.76 2.25
C SER A 569 -30.56 -2.62 3.58
N LEU A 570 -30.40 -3.74 4.29
CA LEU A 570 -29.67 -3.84 5.53
C LEU A 570 -28.60 -4.92 5.38
N GLY A 571 -27.35 -4.53 5.49
CA GLY A 571 -26.19 -5.43 5.39
C GLY A 571 -25.40 -5.48 6.68
N LEU A 572 -24.97 -6.67 7.09
CA LEU A 572 -24.04 -6.92 8.17
C LEU A 572 -22.90 -7.79 7.61
N SER A 573 -21.65 -7.40 7.92
CA SER A 573 -20.47 -8.18 7.59
C SER A 573 -19.54 -8.26 8.80
N VAL A 574 -18.90 -9.41 8.98
CA VAL A 574 -17.87 -9.62 9.99
C VAL A 574 -16.71 -10.39 9.37
N ALA A 575 -15.49 -10.02 9.72
CA ALA A 575 -14.31 -10.75 9.33
C ALA A 575 -13.18 -10.60 10.33
N ARG A 576 -12.30 -11.59 10.31
CA ARG A 576 -11.03 -11.56 11.03
C ARG A 576 -10.01 -12.46 10.32
N SER A 577 -8.75 -12.05 10.38
CA SER A 577 -7.59 -12.86 10.05
C SER A 577 -6.55 -12.79 11.17
N TRP A 578 -5.75 -13.86 11.31
CA TRP A 578 -4.72 -13.98 12.35
C TRP A 578 -3.34 -14.23 11.73
N PRO A 579 -2.75 -13.22 11.05
CA PRO A 579 -1.40 -13.38 10.54
C PRO A 579 -0.41 -13.60 11.68
N SER A 580 0.29 -14.71 11.65
CA SER A 580 1.21 -15.12 12.70
C SER A 580 2.53 -15.66 12.15
N LEU A 581 3.60 -15.50 12.92
CA LEU A 581 4.93 -16.03 12.67
C LEU A 581 5.46 -16.61 13.99
N LYS A 582 6.01 -17.84 13.95
CA LYS A 582 6.46 -18.54 15.17
C LYS A 582 5.37 -18.64 16.25
N GLY A 583 4.10 -18.85 15.84
CA GLY A 583 2.97 -18.95 16.73
C GLY A 583 2.51 -17.65 17.38
N ARG A 584 3.04 -16.49 16.96
CA ARG A 584 2.68 -15.17 17.48
C ARG A 584 2.13 -14.28 16.39
N LEU A 585 1.11 -13.49 16.74
CA LEU A 585 0.52 -12.52 15.82
C LEU A 585 1.56 -11.49 15.37
N ILE A 586 1.52 -11.11 14.10
CA ILE A 586 2.45 -10.15 13.51
C ILE A 586 1.93 -8.74 13.75
N ALA A 587 2.77 -7.89 14.34
CA ALA A 587 2.55 -6.45 14.31
C ALA A 587 3.26 -5.87 13.08
N ASP A 588 2.59 -4.93 12.41
CA ASP A 588 3.15 -4.28 11.23
C ASP A 588 4.23 -3.25 11.59
N VAL A 589 5.29 -3.70 12.22
CA VAL A 589 6.48 -2.88 12.43
C VAL A 589 7.35 -2.86 11.17
N TYR A 590 7.21 -3.88 10.29
CA TYR A 590 8.07 -4.12 9.13
C TYR A 590 7.29 -4.39 7.84
N GLU A 591 6.02 -3.94 7.79
CA GLU A 591 5.24 -3.92 6.54
C GLU A 591 4.98 -5.28 5.90
N LEU A 592 4.89 -6.33 6.68
CA LEU A 592 4.51 -7.64 6.16
C LEU A 592 3.03 -7.91 6.32
N ALA A 593 2.50 -7.59 7.50
CA ALA A 593 1.12 -7.88 7.87
C ALA A 593 0.61 -6.93 8.93
N ALA A 594 -0.67 -6.60 8.88
CA ALA A 594 -1.37 -5.83 9.91
C ALA A 594 -2.44 -6.70 10.57
N THR A 595 -2.16 -7.16 11.79
CA THR A 595 -3.16 -7.87 12.59
C THR A 595 -4.19 -6.89 13.12
N THR A 596 -5.48 -7.18 12.88
CA THR A 596 -6.61 -6.39 13.36
C THR A 596 -7.54 -7.25 14.24
N GLY A 597 -8.33 -6.61 15.09
CA GLY A 597 -9.43 -7.27 15.80
C GLY A 597 -10.54 -7.75 14.85
N ASN A 598 -11.66 -8.22 15.39
CA ASN A 598 -12.84 -8.48 14.58
C ASN A 598 -13.33 -7.17 13.98
N VAL A 599 -13.56 -7.17 12.66
CA VAL A 599 -14.10 -6.03 11.92
C VAL A 599 -15.56 -6.29 11.61
N PHE A 600 -16.46 -5.47 12.14
CA PHE A 600 -17.88 -5.51 11.84
C PHE A 600 -18.24 -4.30 10.97
N ILE A 601 -19.05 -4.52 9.94
CA ILE A 601 -19.58 -3.47 9.08
C ILE A 601 -21.09 -3.59 9.03
N LEU A 602 -21.78 -2.54 9.47
CA LEU A 602 -23.22 -2.40 9.33
C LEU A 602 -23.52 -1.39 8.23
N THR A 603 -24.36 -1.73 7.30
CA THR A 603 -24.82 -0.82 6.22
C THR A 603 -26.33 -0.84 6.16
N ALA A 604 -26.97 0.32 6.28
CA ALA A 604 -28.40 0.49 6.06
C ALA A 604 -28.61 1.51 4.93
N SER A 605 -29.32 1.15 3.88
CA SER A 605 -29.57 2.04 2.76
C SER A 605 -31.06 2.09 2.43
N TYR A 606 -31.53 3.27 2.04
CA TYR A 606 -32.88 3.45 1.53
C TYR A 606 -32.85 4.36 0.29
N THR A 607 -33.38 3.84 -0.79
CA THR A 607 -33.59 4.61 -2.02
C THR A 607 -35.07 4.94 -2.13
N ILE A 608 -35.39 6.23 -2.05
CA ILE A 608 -36.78 6.72 -2.11
C ILE A 608 -37.27 6.62 -3.56
N PRO A 609 -38.31 5.78 -3.83
CA PRO A 609 -38.79 5.57 -5.19
C PRO A 609 -39.19 6.89 -5.85
N ARG A 610 -38.92 7.04 -7.15
CA ARG A 610 -39.28 8.15 -8.01
C ARG A 610 -38.69 9.53 -7.67
N THR A 611 -37.95 9.69 -6.58
CA THR A 611 -37.36 10.98 -6.19
C THR A 611 -35.92 11.15 -6.67
N GLY A 612 -35.19 10.03 -6.85
CA GLY A 612 -33.75 10.01 -7.09
C GLY A 612 -32.90 10.26 -5.85
N LEU A 613 -33.53 10.24 -4.65
CA LEU A 613 -32.85 10.40 -3.37
C LEU A 613 -32.48 9.03 -2.78
N SER A 614 -31.21 8.85 -2.46
CA SER A 614 -30.68 7.67 -1.75
C SER A 614 -29.94 8.10 -0.50
N ILE A 615 -30.19 7.41 0.59
CA ILE A 615 -29.57 7.62 1.89
C ILE A 615 -28.91 6.32 2.32
N THR A 616 -27.66 6.38 2.80
CA THR A 616 -26.93 5.21 3.30
C THR A 616 -26.24 5.56 4.60
N TRP A 617 -26.44 4.74 5.61
CA TRP A 617 -25.67 4.70 6.85
C TRP A 617 -24.66 3.56 6.78
N LEU A 618 -23.41 3.82 7.17
CA LEU A 618 -22.33 2.83 7.24
C LEU A 618 -21.63 3.00 8.59
N SER A 619 -21.58 1.93 9.37
CA SER A 619 -20.76 1.86 10.59
C SER A 619 -19.72 0.76 10.48
N ARG A 620 -18.50 1.07 10.90
CA ARG A 620 -17.38 0.15 11.03
C ARG A 620 -16.95 0.09 12.48
N PHE A 621 -16.99 -1.10 13.06
CA PHE A 621 -16.53 -1.36 14.42
C PHE A 621 -15.37 -2.34 14.37
N VAL A 622 -14.33 -2.06 15.13
CA VAL A 622 -13.14 -2.92 15.24
C VAL A 622 -12.91 -3.19 16.72
N THR A 623 -12.82 -4.46 17.09
CA THR A 623 -12.58 -4.81 18.50
C THR A 623 -11.15 -4.51 18.90
N ASN A 624 -10.93 -4.21 20.19
CA ASN A 624 -9.58 -4.05 20.71
C ASN A 624 -8.76 -5.34 20.56
N LEU A 625 -7.46 -5.19 20.53
CA LEU A 625 -6.52 -6.27 20.35
C LEU A 625 -5.29 -6.02 21.23
N SER A 626 -4.92 -7.02 22.04
CA SER A 626 -3.72 -7.02 22.88
C SER A 626 -3.03 -8.37 22.75
N TYR A 627 -1.74 -8.38 22.40
CA TYR A 627 -1.00 -9.62 22.12
C TYR A 627 0.51 -9.42 22.17
N CYS A 628 1.22 -10.54 22.32
CA CYS A 628 2.68 -10.56 22.18
C CYS A 628 3.05 -10.85 20.73
N SER A 629 3.75 -9.94 20.10
CA SER A 629 4.26 -10.07 18.73
C SER A 629 5.71 -10.53 18.72
N TYR A 630 6.15 -11.05 17.59
CA TYR A 630 7.53 -11.40 17.31
C TYR A 630 8.08 -10.56 16.16
N SER A 631 9.27 -9.99 16.37
CA SER A 631 10.04 -9.33 15.34
C SER A 631 11.41 -9.97 15.19
N PRO A 632 11.74 -10.52 14.01
CA PRO A 632 13.06 -11.10 13.76
C PRO A 632 14.18 -10.04 13.75
N TYR A 633 13.82 -8.77 13.80
CA TYR A 633 14.75 -7.62 13.66
C TYR A 633 15.17 -7.03 15.00
N ARG A 634 14.57 -7.45 16.10
CA ARG A 634 14.92 -6.99 17.44
C ARG A 634 15.89 -7.96 18.10
N ASN A 635 17.18 -7.73 17.91
CA ASN A 635 18.24 -8.57 18.50
C ASN A 635 18.79 -8.03 19.83
N GLY A 636 18.31 -6.91 20.34
CA GLY A 636 18.79 -6.31 21.59
C GLY A 636 17.91 -6.65 22.80
N PRO A 637 18.48 -6.68 24.01
CA PRO A 637 17.74 -6.68 25.27
C PRO A 637 17.16 -5.27 25.47
N THR A 638 16.15 -4.93 24.71
CA THR A 638 15.46 -3.66 24.90
C THR A 638 14.51 -3.79 26.07
N ASP A 639 14.80 -3.06 27.13
CA ASP A 639 13.99 -2.75 28.30
C ASP A 639 13.05 -3.88 28.77
N ILE A 640 13.69 -4.90 29.34
CA ILE A 640 13.04 -6.12 29.88
C ILE A 640 12.07 -5.78 31.02
N ASP A 641 12.22 -4.63 31.66
CA ASP A 641 11.53 -4.30 32.90
C ASP A 641 10.15 -3.62 32.72
N ARG A 642 9.76 -3.28 31.48
CA ARG A 642 8.51 -2.54 31.21
C ARG A 642 7.44 -3.34 30.46
N ARG A 643 7.64 -4.63 30.26
CA ARG A 643 6.67 -5.50 29.58
C ARG A 643 5.57 -5.92 30.54
N PRO A 644 4.30 -6.03 30.08
CA PRO A 644 3.29 -6.73 30.82
C PRO A 644 3.76 -8.13 31.21
N SER A 645 3.36 -8.61 32.37
CA SER A 645 3.78 -9.91 32.93
C SER A 645 3.43 -11.12 32.04
N ASP A 646 2.55 -10.93 31.07
CA ASP A 646 2.03 -11.95 30.16
C ASP A 646 2.88 -12.18 28.90
N CYS A 647 3.83 -11.26 28.57
CA CYS A 647 4.74 -11.47 27.44
C CYS A 647 6.07 -12.10 27.88
N PRO A 648 6.51 -13.20 27.23
CA PRO A 648 7.79 -13.82 27.54
C PRO A 648 8.97 -12.86 27.39
N LYS A 649 9.89 -12.90 28.34
CA LYS A 649 11.14 -12.11 28.31
C LYS A 649 12.17 -12.71 27.33
N THR A 650 11.76 -12.91 26.09
CA THR A 650 12.60 -13.49 25.02
C THR A 650 12.96 -12.39 24.03
N PRO A 651 14.22 -12.32 23.54
CA PRO A 651 14.60 -11.38 22.50
C PRO A 651 13.66 -11.45 21.28
N GLY A 652 13.28 -10.29 20.75
CA GLY A 652 12.38 -10.20 19.61
C GLY A 652 10.89 -10.28 19.96
N ILE A 653 10.50 -10.56 21.19
CA ILE A 653 9.10 -10.55 21.63
C ILE A 653 8.76 -9.20 22.28
N PHE A 654 7.63 -8.64 21.91
CA PHE A 654 7.12 -7.37 22.45
C PHE A 654 5.59 -7.38 22.53
N HIS A 655 5.06 -6.58 23.42
CA HIS A 655 3.61 -6.43 23.60
C HIS A 655 3.06 -5.38 22.62
N VAL A 656 1.91 -5.67 22.02
CA VAL A 656 1.16 -4.76 21.15
C VAL A 656 -0.24 -4.61 21.70
N HIS A 657 -0.65 -3.37 21.88
CA HIS A 657 -2.03 -3.02 22.18
C HIS A 657 -2.59 -2.11 21.09
N LYS A 658 -3.70 -2.51 20.45
CA LYS A 658 -4.44 -1.73 19.47
C LYS A 658 -5.84 -1.48 19.98
N PRO A 659 -6.19 -0.24 20.35
CA PRO A 659 -7.54 0.09 20.84
C PRO A 659 -8.61 -0.27 19.82
N GLY A 660 -9.76 -0.70 20.29
CA GLY A 660 -10.96 -0.83 19.48
C GLY A 660 -11.54 0.54 19.14
N TYR A 661 -12.29 0.62 18.04
CA TYR A 661 -12.97 1.83 17.65
C TYR A 661 -14.28 1.54 16.92
N GLY A 662 -15.18 2.56 16.90
CA GLY A 662 -16.42 2.52 16.14
C GLY A 662 -16.62 3.84 15.39
N VAL A 663 -16.72 3.78 14.06
CA VAL A 663 -16.85 4.97 13.21
C VAL A 663 -18.05 4.82 12.30
N SER A 664 -18.90 5.85 12.29
CA SER A 664 -20.11 5.89 11.47
C SER A 664 -20.03 7.00 10.42
N SER A 665 -20.55 6.71 9.25
CA SER A 665 -20.62 7.63 8.11
C SER A 665 -22.01 7.62 7.52
N PHE A 666 -22.44 8.77 7.00
CA PHE A 666 -23.74 8.98 6.41
C PHE A 666 -23.59 9.54 5.00
N PHE A 667 -24.24 8.94 4.03
CA PHE A 667 -24.17 9.30 2.62
C PHE A 667 -25.55 9.69 2.10
N ILE A 668 -25.66 10.81 1.44
CA ILE A 668 -26.85 11.28 0.77
C ILE A 668 -26.50 11.52 -0.70
N THR A 669 -27.21 10.89 -1.60
CA THR A 669 -27.09 11.12 -3.04
C THR A 669 -28.45 11.52 -3.58
N TYR A 670 -28.50 12.66 -4.26
CA TYR A 670 -29.71 13.16 -4.93
C TYR A 670 -29.44 13.34 -6.42
N LYS A 671 -30.15 12.57 -7.23
CA LYS A 671 -30.15 12.67 -8.71
C LYS A 671 -31.59 12.98 -9.14
N PRO A 672 -31.95 14.27 -9.34
CA PRO A 672 -33.31 14.67 -9.66
C PRO A 672 -33.85 13.92 -10.87
N THR A 673 -35.09 13.45 -10.75
CA THR A 673 -35.79 12.80 -11.87
C THR A 673 -36.50 13.82 -12.80
N TYR A 674 -36.53 15.07 -12.41
CA TYR A 674 -37.12 16.15 -13.20
C TYR A 674 -36.33 16.41 -14.49
N LYS A 675 -37.07 16.55 -15.61
CA LYS A 675 -36.47 16.70 -16.94
C LYS A 675 -35.52 17.90 -17.06
N LYS A 676 -35.83 19.03 -16.39
CA LYS A 676 -35.01 20.26 -16.38
C LYS A 676 -33.72 20.13 -15.57
N LEU A 677 -33.63 19.21 -14.62
CA LEU A 677 -32.47 18.97 -13.77
C LEU A 677 -31.78 17.65 -14.12
N LYS A 678 -32.12 17.05 -15.25
CA LYS A 678 -31.49 15.82 -15.73
C LYS A 678 -29.99 16.09 -15.96
N GLY A 679 -29.16 15.32 -15.32
CA GLY A 679 -27.69 15.51 -15.33
C GLY A 679 -27.11 16.08 -14.04
N LEU A 680 -27.94 16.75 -13.20
CA LEU A 680 -27.49 17.19 -11.88
C LEU A 680 -27.32 16.00 -10.93
N SER A 681 -26.24 15.97 -10.16
CA SER A 681 -26.05 15.05 -9.03
C SER A 681 -25.47 15.83 -7.85
N LEU A 682 -26.14 15.70 -6.71
CA LEU A 682 -25.69 16.27 -5.43
C LEU A 682 -25.33 15.13 -4.51
N ASN A 683 -24.12 15.16 -3.95
CA ASN A 683 -23.66 14.17 -2.99
C ASN A 683 -23.23 14.88 -1.71
N ALA A 684 -23.73 14.42 -0.58
CA ALA A 684 -23.26 14.82 0.74
C ALA A 684 -22.80 13.57 1.51
N VAL A 685 -21.61 13.63 2.05
CA VAL A 685 -21.01 12.54 2.83
C VAL A 685 -20.56 13.13 4.16
N PHE A 686 -21.02 12.56 5.24
CA PHE A 686 -20.62 12.90 6.59
C PHE A 686 -19.84 11.71 7.14
N ASN A 687 -18.54 11.86 7.28
CA ASN A 687 -17.67 10.83 7.83
C ASN A 687 -17.43 11.09 9.30
N ASN A 688 -17.28 10.01 10.07
CA ASN A 688 -17.01 10.06 11.50
C ASN A 688 -17.98 11.00 12.21
N VAL A 689 -19.29 10.73 12.04
CA VAL A 689 -20.37 11.64 12.49
C VAL A 689 -20.36 11.89 14.01
N PHE A 690 -19.75 11.00 14.78
CA PHE A 690 -19.60 11.12 16.22
C PHE A 690 -18.26 11.73 16.64
N ASN A 691 -17.45 12.22 15.69
CA ASN A 691 -16.14 12.82 15.92
C ASN A 691 -15.19 11.93 16.75
N GLN A 692 -15.32 10.62 16.61
CA GLN A 692 -14.49 9.67 17.32
C GLN A 692 -13.02 9.83 16.97
N GLN A 693 -12.16 9.96 17.96
CA GLN A 693 -10.73 9.84 17.77
C GLN A 693 -10.34 8.36 17.61
N TYR A 694 -9.61 8.03 16.57
CA TYR A 694 -9.13 6.67 16.36
C TYR A 694 -7.92 6.62 15.42
N ILE A 695 -7.20 5.51 15.52
CA ILE A 695 -6.17 5.10 14.58
C ILE A 695 -6.62 3.77 13.99
N ASP A 696 -6.59 3.64 12.67
CA ASP A 696 -6.88 2.36 12.04
C ASP A 696 -5.85 1.31 12.49
N GLN A 697 -6.32 0.14 12.91
CA GLN A 697 -5.44 -0.93 13.40
C GLN A 697 -4.51 -1.51 12.34
N ALA A 698 -4.75 -1.22 11.05
CA ALA A 698 -3.83 -1.51 9.96
C ALA A 698 -2.69 -0.48 9.82
N SER A 699 -2.73 0.61 10.58
CA SER A 699 -1.64 1.59 10.60
C SER A 699 -0.41 1.00 11.30
N PRO A 700 0.80 1.36 10.84
CA PRO A 700 2.04 0.87 11.46
C PRO A 700 2.15 1.24 12.94
N VAL A 701 2.69 0.32 13.72
CA VAL A 701 3.00 0.53 15.15
C VAL A 701 4.48 0.77 15.30
N MET A 702 4.87 1.95 15.81
CA MET A 702 6.29 2.34 15.83
C MET A 702 7.11 1.78 16.99
N SER A 703 6.64 1.73 18.16
CA SER A 703 7.35 1.12 19.29
C SER A 703 6.36 0.80 20.40
N PRO A 704 6.28 -0.44 20.80
CA PRO A 704 5.28 -0.87 21.78
C PRO A 704 5.72 -0.72 23.23
N ASP A 705 7.00 -0.46 23.49
CA ASP A 705 7.61 -0.76 24.79
C ASP A 705 7.76 0.44 25.73
N GLU A 706 7.30 1.66 25.38
CA GLU A 706 7.39 2.80 26.29
C GLU A 706 6.04 3.13 26.94
N PRO A 707 5.98 3.22 28.28
CA PRO A 707 4.73 3.42 29.04
C PRO A 707 4.02 4.73 28.73
N ASN A 708 4.72 5.72 28.19
CA ASN A 708 4.14 7.00 27.77
C ASN A 708 3.79 7.06 26.29
N GLN A 709 4.14 6.04 25.50
CA GLN A 709 3.88 5.97 24.06
C GLN A 709 2.44 5.55 23.72
N ASP A 710 1.67 5.08 24.67
CA ASP A 710 0.24 4.84 24.49
C ASP A 710 -0.51 6.09 23.97
N LYS A 711 0.06 7.27 24.20
CA LYS A 711 -0.49 8.54 23.72
C LYS A 711 0.10 9.02 22.38
N TYR A 712 1.29 8.55 21.95
CA TYR A 712 2.09 9.26 20.96
C TYR A 712 2.62 8.43 19.78
N ALA A 713 2.68 7.10 19.86
CA ALA A 713 3.51 6.30 18.96
C ALA A 713 2.78 5.45 17.92
N ARG A 714 1.48 5.65 17.68
CA ARG A 714 0.66 4.65 17.01
C ARG A 714 0.16 5.07 15.64
N GLY A 715 1.04 5.46 14.75
CA GLY A 715 0.64 5.77 13.37
C GLY A 715 -0.13 7.08 13.27
N MET A 716 -0.75 7.33 12.12
CA MET A 716 -1.53 8.51 11.85
C MET A 716 -2.92 8.39 12.47
N ALA A 717 -3.32 9.34 13.29
CA ALA A 717 -4.72 9.49 13.66
C ALA A 717 -5.56 9.72 12.41
N GLU A 718 -6.70 9.07 12.34
CA GLU A 718 -7.64 9.24 11.25
C GLU A 718 -8.42 10.55 11.42
N PRO A 719 -8.96 11.12 10.31
CA PRO A 719 -9.74 12.35 10.39
C PRO A 719 -10.91 12.23 11.38
N GLY A 720 -11.11 13.26 12.20
CA GLY A 720 -12.31 13.47 12.98
C GLY A 720 -13.53 13.70 12.09
N PHE A 721 -14.58 14.31 12.63
CA PHE A 721 -15.76 14.65 11.83
C PHE A 721 -15.35 15.43 10.59
N ASN A 722 -15.80 14.95 9.42
CA ASN A 722 -15.66 15.69 8.17
C ASN A 722 -16.87 15.50 7.28
N ALA A 723 -17.28 16.58 6.66
CA ALA A 723 -18.35 16.59 5.67
C ALA A 723 -17.75 16.88 4.29
N ARG A 724 -18.25 16.15 3.30
CA ARG A 724 -17.94 16.33 1.89
C ARG A 724 -19.22 16.69 1.15
N PHE A 725 -19.18 17.77 0.42
CA PHE A 725 -20.27 18.21 -0.44
C PHE A 725 -19.76 18.24 -1.88
N GLU A 726 -20.45 17.56 -2.77
CA GLU A 726 -20.12 17.51 -4.18
C GLU A 726 -21.36 17.88 -5.00
N ILE A 727 -21.17 18.80 -5.91
CA ILE A 727 -22.10 19.13 -6.98
C ILE A 727 -21.48 18.71 -8.30
N SER A 728 -22.19 17.95 -9.08
CA SER A 728 -21.77 17.57 -10.43
C SER A 728 -22.91 17.75 -11.42
N TYR A 729 -22.56 18.17 -12.62
CA TYR A 729 -23.50 18.30 -13.72
C TYR A 729 -22.94 17.62 -14.96
N LYS A 730 -23.79 16.85 -15.63
CA LYS A 730 -23.48 16.12 -16.84
C LYS A 730 -24.40 16.56 -17.97
N PHE A 731 -23.80 17.11 -19.02
CA PHE A 731 -24.49 17.59 -20.22
C PHE A 731 -24.81 16.49 -21.22
#